data_4233bb2051cb603e4d8c909d99400ede
#
_entry.id   4233bb2051cb603e4d8c909d99400ede
#
_cell.length_a   1.000
_cell.length_b   1.000
_cell.length_c   1.000
_cell.angle_alpha   90.00
_cell.angle_beta   90.00
_cell.angle_gamma   90.00
#
_symmetry.space_group_name_H-M   'P 1'
#
loop_
_entity.id
_entity.type
_entity.pdbx_description
1 polymer ?
#
loop_
_entity_poly.entity_id
_entity_poly.type
_entity_poly.pdbx_seq_one_letter_code
_entity_poly.pdbx_strand_id
1 'polypeptide(L)'
;MGEILNTPIINEVEQSFIDYSMSVITDRAIPSAEDGLKPVARRILWDMFDKGYMNNKKFVKCAQPVGDTMGRFHPHGDSSIYGALCILSQPWTMRYPPIAFHGNNGSRDGAQEAAYRYTECKLSPIGEEMLADIKKNTVDWQLAYTDVEEEPVYLPGRIPHLMVNGTTGIAVAMACSFAPHNLTEIMDAIICALDKPDCSIDDLLQYVKGPDFPTGATLINKDELRSAYMTGKGRARLRADYTIESKNGYDTIVFTSMPYKVSKDDLIIEVDKLCEAGKLDGIVAVRDESNKDGVRFVIELAKGTAINPIINKLYKLTRLEDTYSFNQVALVNKKPKLLNLKELIEIYIDHQKDVLLRKTKYDSDKIASKIHILEGLLIALEDIDNVIKLIKQSESSATAKTSLIEKYNLSEAQAKAILDMKLARLAKLEKVQINTEKEELVAEFNRLALILKDPTDELRKIFIEIKNKYGDERRTVITQIEATPKEDEEIAEVEPEKCVVVMTEGGTIKRIPTTSFRTQKKNGKGVKSQDDITSCVLRTNTIDSLMIFSNKGLMYRLLVNDIPVGTNTSQGLSIRALVNMMPDEEPATMYSIYRDTDAKFVLFVSKNGLVKKTPLEEYIKTKKKTGIAAVSIKEGDKLALVSLIKDEELLLITKKGNVIRFNSNEIGPTSRASFGVKGISLNEGDEIVSALPIRHNTDTLAIFTESGSGKKVSLTEFPAQKRAGKGIAGYKASNISGDIVGATLVADEDNVLIVGDKSTICVSAKDIPLQSRLSVGNQLSRNSRIKSITKV
;
A
#
# COMPACT_ATOMS: atom_id res chain seq x y z
N MET A 1 15.34 -50.11 -0.73
CA MET A 1 13.93 -49.78 -0.45
C MET A 1 13.91 -48.38 0.10
N GLY A 2 13.21 -47.47 -0.57
CA GLY A 2 13.07 -46.09 -0.04
C GLY A 2 12.17 -46.08 1.20
N GLU A 3 12.60 -45.37 2.22
CA GLU A 3 11.82 -45.19 3.45
C GLU A 3 10.65 -44.25 3.15
N ILE A 4 9.42 -44.66 3.42
CA ILE A 4 8.23 -43.82 3.25
C ILE A 4 8.11 -42.94 4.51
N LEU A 5 8.44 -41.66 4.37
CA LEU A 5 8.26 -40.65 5.41
C LEU A 5 6.81 -40.14 5.36
N ASN A 6 6.08 -40.32 6.45
CA ASN A 6 4.73 -39.73 6.60
C ASN A 6 4.84 -38.31 7.17
N THR A 7 4.67 -37.31 6.33
CA THR A 7 4.64 -35.90 6.75
C THR A 7 3.21 -35.39 6.76
N PRO A 8 2.73 -34.75 7.85
CA PRO A 8 1.43 -34.10 7.85
C PRO A 8 1.37 -33.03 6.75
N ILE A 9 0.31 -33.04 5.95
CA ILE A 9 0.13 -32.09 4.84
C ILE A 9 0.19 -30.62 5.28
N ILE A 10 -0.25 -30.35 6.52
CA ILE A 10 -0.21 -28.99 7.09
C ILE A 10 1.24 -28.51 7.20
N ASN A 11 2.15 -29.32 7.74
CA ASN A 11 3.55 -28.95 7.92
C ASN A 11 4.25 -28.74 6.57
N GLU A 12 3.95 -29.60 5.58
CA GLU A 12 4.49 -29.47 4.22
C GLU A 12 4.02 -28.19 3.54
N VAL A 13 2.72 -27.85 3.67
CA VAL A 13 2.14 -26.62 3.11
C VAL A 13 2.71 -25.40 3.81
N GLU A 14 2.83 -25.39 5.14
CA GLU A 14 3.42 -24.28 5.90
C GLU A 14 4.87 -24.02 5.49
N GLN A 15 5.70 -25.07 5.42
CA GLN A 15 7.11 -24.95 5.04
C GLN A 15 7.25 -24.47 3.60
N SER A 16 6.56 -25.11 2.65
CA SER A 16 6.59 -24.72 1.23
C SER A 16 6.09 -23.28 1.01
N PHE A 17 5.07 -22.84 1.80
CA PHE A 17 4.57 -21.46 1.72
C PHE A 17 5.58 -20.45 2.26
N ILE A 18 6.29 -20.77 3.34
CA ILE A 18 7.35 -19.92 3.90
C ILE A 18 8.48 -19.79 2.87
N ASP A 19 8.98 -20.90 2.32
CA ASP A 19 10.08 -20.91 1.35
C ASP A 19 9.72 -20.12 0.08
N TYR A 20 8.51 -20.34 -0.45
CA TYR A 20 7.99 -19.54 -1.57
C TYR A 20 7.89 -18.06 -1.23
N SER A 21 7.34 -17.73 -0.06
CA SER A 21 7.17 -16.34 0.38
C SER A 21 8.50 -15.61 0.52
N MET A 22 9.50 -16.31 1.10
CA MET A 22 10.85 -15.76 1.24
C MET A 22 11.48 -15.50 -0.13
N SER A 23 11.41 -16.47 -1.06
CA SER A 23 11.92 -16.28 -2.42
C SER A 23 11.22 -15.13 -3.16
N VAL A 24 9.90 -14.99 -3.06
CA VAL A 24 9.18 -13.87 -3.68
C VAL A 24 9.60 -12.53 -3.09
N ILE A 25 9.90 -12.46 -1.79
CA ILE A 25 10.35 -11.24 -1.12
C ILE A 25 11.78 -10.90 -1.52
N THR A 26 12.74 -11.86 -1.39
CA THR A 26 14.18 -11.60 -1.55
C THR A 26 14.64 -11.59 -3.01
N ASP A 27 14.05 -12.44 -3.86
CA ASP A 27 14.61 -12.72 -5.19
C ASP A 27 13.71 -12.27 -6.34
N ARG A 28 12.58 -11.59 -6.05
CA ARG A 28 11.65 -11.17 -7.12
C ARG A 28 11.09 -9.76 -6.97
N ALA A 29 10.36 -9.47 -5.85
CA ALA A 29 9.44 -8.33 -5.81
C ALA A 29 10.01 -7.08 -5.15
N ILE A 30 10.83 -7.23 -4.10
CA ILE A 30 11.34 -6.12 -3.30
C ILE A 30 12.75 -5.74 -3.77
N PRO A 31 13.05 -4.45 -4.00
CA PRO A 31 14.37 -4.00 -4.44
C PRO A 31 15.38 -4.03 -3.29
N SER A 32 16.66 -4.17 -3.60
CA SER A 32 17.74 -3.93 -2.65
C SER A 32 17.90 -2.42 -2.38
N ALA A 33 18.20 -2.05 -1.15
CA ALA A 33 18.38 -0.65 -0.77
C ALA A 33 19.69 -0.06 -1.31
N GLU A 34 20.71 -0.90 -1.46
CA GLU A 34 22.08 -0.55 -1.85
C GLU A 34 22.13 -0.03 -3.31
N ASP A 35 21.62 -0.77 -4.28
CA ASP A 35 21.62 -0.40 -5.70
C ASP A 35 20.24 -0.02 -6.26
N GLY A 36 19.19 -0.21 -5.49
CA GLY A 36 17.81 0.14 -5.86
C GLY A 36 17.18 -0.78 -6.90
N LEU A 37 17.76 -1.93 -7.18
CA LEU A 37 17.34 -2.81 -8.25
C LEU A 37 16.67 -4.09 -7.72
N LYS A 38 15.71 -4.58 -8.51
CA LYS A 38 15.20 -5.95 -8.38
C LYS A 38 16.17 -6.90 -9.09
N PRO A 39 16.23 -8.19 -8.70
CA PRO A 39 17.18 -9.15 -9.30
C PRO A 39 17.11 -9.21 -10.82
N VAL A 40 15.92 -9.22 -11.42
CA VAL A 40 15.78 -9.26 -12.89
C VAL A 40 16.42 -8.03 -13.56
N ALA A 41 16.21 -6.82 -13.01
CA ALA A 41 16.78 -5.59 -13.56
C ALA A 41 18.31 -5.57 -13.43
N ARG A 42 18.83 -6.00 -12.28
CA ARG A 42 20.28 -6.12 -12.03
C ARG A 42 20.95 -7.06 -13.03
N ARG A 43 20.35 -8.22 -13.27
CA ARG A 43 20.83 -9.25 -14.20
C ARG A 43 20.82 -8.77 -15.65
N ILE A 44 19.78 -8.06 -16.08
CA ILE A 44 19.71 -7.45 -17.41
C ILE A 44 20.83 -6.43 -17.60
N LEU A 45 21.02 -5.51 -16.66
CA LEU A 45 22.06 -4.48 -16.78
C LEU A 45 23.47 -5.10 -16.76
N TRP A 46 23.70 -6.09 -15.90
CA TRP A 46 24.96 -6.83 -15.85
C TRP A 46 25.25 -7.56 -17.16
N ASP A 47 24.28 -8.33 -17.68
CA ASP A 47 24.46 -9.06 -18.95
C ASP A 47 24.77 -8.10 -20.11
N MET A 48 24.03 -7.00 -20.20
CA MET A 48 24.27 -5.99 -21.25
C MET A 48 25.68 -5.38 -21.16
N PHE A 49 26.18 -5.16 -19.94
CA PHE A 49 27.55 -4.66 -19.74
C PHE A 49 28.60 -5.72 -20.06
N ASP A 50 28.43 -6.95 -19.63
CA ASP A 50 29.35 -8.06 -19.86
C ASP A 50 29.51 -8.39 -21.35
N LYS A 51 28.40 -8.37 -22.10
CA LYS A 51 28.37 -8.51 -23.57
C LYS A 51 28.83 -7.28 -24.34
N GLY A 52 29.03 -6.15 -23.66
CA GLY A 52 29.52 -4.92 -24.25
C GLY A 52 28.45 -4.15 -25.06
N TYR A 53 27.19 -4.26 -24.72
CA TYR A 53 26.08 -3.48 -25.31
C TYR A 53 26.06 -2.04 -24.78
N MET A 54 27.17 -1.33 -24.94
CA MET A 54 27.45 -0.03 -24.35
C MET A 54 26.81 1.13 -25.14
N ASN A 55 26.69 2.30 -24.51
CA ASN A 55 26.08 3.49 -25.11
C ASN A 55 26.79 3.95 -26.38
N ASN A 56 28.12 3.83 -26.45
CA ASN A 56 28.94 4.20 -27.61
C ASN A 56 28.93 3.14 -28.72
N LYS A 57 28.23 2.03 -28.57
CA LYS A 57 28.09 0.95 -29.54
C LYS A 57 26.77 1.03 -30.29
N LYS A 58 26.66 0.22 -31.37
CA LYS A 58 25.40 0.08 -32.11
C LYS A 58 24.32 -0.56 -31.23
N PHE A 59 23.05 -0.27 -31.53
CA PHE A 59 21.90 -0.96 -30.95
C PHE A 59 21.93 -2.44 -31.35
N VAL A 60 21.51 -3.30 -30.46
CA VAL A 60 21.35 -4.75 -30.68
C VAL A 60 19.87 -5.13 -30.54
N LYS A 61 19.44 -6.20 -31.22
CA LYS A 61 18.06 -6.72 -31.03
C LYS A 61 17.83 -7.11 -29.59
N CYS A 62 16.68 -6.71 -29.01
CA CYS A 62 16.32 -7.03 -27.64
C CYS A 62 16.29 -8.55 -27.38
N ALA A 63 16.13 -9.35 -28.42
CA ALA A 63 16.24 -10.80 -28.35
C ALA A 63 17.59 -11.29 -27.80
N GLN A 64 18.69 -10.54 -28.02
CA GLN A 64 20.04 -10.92 -27.55
C GLN A 64 20.13 -10.80 -26.01
N PRO A 65 19.98 -9.60 -25.37
CA PRO A 65 20.09 -9.51 -23.94
C PRO A 65 18.97 -10.28 -23.20
N VAL A 66 17.78 -10.45 -23.78
CA VAL A 66 16.73 -11.29 -23.18
C VAL A 66 17.14 -12.76 -23.18
N GLY A 67 17.65 -13.29 -24.27
CA GLY A 67 18.10 -14.67 -24.38
C GLY A 67 19.34 -14.96 -23.54
N ASP A 68 20.33 -14.07 -23.55
CA ASP A 68 21.53 -14.18 -22.74
C ASP A 68 21.21 -14.13 -21.23
N THR A 69 20.42 -13.15 -20.78
CA THR A 69 19.99 -13.06 -19.38
C THR A 69 19.24 -14.30 -18.93
N MET A 70 18.33 -14.83 -19.76
CA MET A 70 17.56 -16.04 -19.46
C MET A 70 18.45 -17.27 -19.33
N GLY A 71 19.37 -17.45 -20.25
CA GLY A 71 20.23 -18.63 -20.30
C GLY A 71 21.34 -18.64 -19.25
N ARG A 72 21.78 -17.46 -18.77
CA ARG A 72 22.95 -17.34 -17.89
C ARG A 72 22.56 -17.01 -16.43
N PHE A 73 21.60 -16.13 -16.22
CA PHE A 73 21.40 -15.51 -14.91
C PHE A 73 19.98 -15.61 -14.35
N HIS A 74 18.95 -15.65 -15.20
CA HIS A 74 17.56 -15.52 -14.72
C HIS A 74 16.66 -16.65 -15.24
N PRO A 75 16.39 -17.70 -14.45
CA PRO A 75 15.64 -18.90 -14.87
C PRO A 75 14.11 -18.66 -14.93
N HIS A 76 13.68 -17.70 -15.73
CA HIS A 76 12.27 -17.35 -15.92
C HIS A 76 11.94 -17.07 -17.40
N GLY A 77 10.66 -17.01 -17.73
CA GLY A 77 10.21 -16.82 -19.13
C GLY A 77 10.72 -15.51 -19.76
N ASP A 78 11.02 -15.57 -21.05
CA ASP A 78 11.51 -14.48 -21.87
C ASP A 78 10.61 -13.24 -21.84
N SER A 79 9.29 -13.43 -21.79
CA SER A 79 8.32 -12.35 -21.73
C SER A 79 8.45 -11.49 -20.45
N SER A 80 8.77 -12.12 -19.32
CA SER A 80 8.98 -11.40 -18.05
C SER A 80 10.28 -10.59 -18.06
N ILE A 81 11.36 -11.14 -18.66
CA ILE A 81 12.64 -10.46 -18.81
C ILE A 81 12.50 -9.30 -19.79
N TYR A 82 11.83 -9.53 -20.92
CA TYR A 82 11.59 -8.49 -21.93
C TYR A 82 10.72 -7.35 -21.38
N GLY A 83 9.64 -7.66 -20.67
CA GLY A 83 8.81 -6.65 -20.00
C GLY A 83 9.61 -5.81 -19.01
N ALA A 84 10.51 -6.42 -18.22
CA ALA A 84 11.40 -5.69 -17.32
C ALA A 84 12.38 -4.78 -18.08
N LEU A 85 12.97 -5.27 -19.19
CA LEU A 85 13.85 -4.49 -20.07
C LEU A 85 13.12 -3.29 -20.67
N CYS A 86 11.87 -3.47 -21.14
CA CYS A 86 11.04 -2.39 -21.66
C CYS A 86 10.75 -1.34 -20.58
N ILE A 87 10.37 -1.76 -19.36
CA ILE A 87 10.14 -0.83 -18.24
C ILE A 87 11.39 0.02 -17.95
N LEU A 88 12.59 -0.56 -17.94
CA LEU A 88 13.85 0.16 -17.73
C LEU A 88 14.18 1.17 -18.85
N SER A 89 13.50 1.08 -19.99
CA SER A 89 13.67 2.00 -21.11
C SER A 89 12.58 3.05 -21.26
N GLN A 90 11.48 2.95 -20.50
CA GLN A 90 10.29 3.80 -20.64
C GLN A 90 10.46 5.17 -19.97
N PRO A 91 10.47 6.31 -20.72
CA PRO A 91 10.67 7.63 -20.14
C PRO A 91 9.45 8.16 -19.35
N TRP A 92 8.30 7.51 -19.43
CA TRP A 92 7.09 7.79 -18.62
C TRP A 92 7.00 6.95 -17.36
N THR A 93 7.86 5.90 -17.24
CA THR A 93 7.95 5.04 -16.05
C THR A 93 9.19 5.35 -15.24
N MET A 94 10.34 5.51 -15.89
CA MET A 94 11.63 5.85 -15.31
C MET A 94 11.91 7.35 -15.48
N ARG A 95 12.25 8.04 -14.40
CA ARG A 95 12.67 9.44 -14.46
C ARG A 95 14.02 9.57 -15.18
N TYR A 96 14.90 8.56 -15.01
CA TYR A 96 16.23 8.43 -15.60
C TYR A 96 16.43 7.01 -16.14
N PRO A 97 16.00 6.71 -17.39
CA PRO A 97 16.04 5.36 -17.94
C PRO A 97 17.48 4.83 -18.10
N PRO A 98 17.81 3.65 -17.54
CA PRO A 98 19.14 3.05 -17.70
C PRO A 98 19.34 2.35 -19.04
N ILE A 99 18.29 2.16 -19.85
CA ILE A 99 18.34 1.52 -21.15
C ILE A 99 17.86 2.50 -22.23
N ALA A 100 18.66 2.65 -23.30
CA ALA A 100 18.26 3.32 -24.53
C ALA A 100 17.56 2.31 -25.46
N PHE A 101 16.49 2.72 -26.14
CA PHE A 101 15.62 1.81 -26.87
C PHE A 101 15.22 2.36 -28.24
N HIS A 102 15.13 1.49 -29.24
CA HIS A 102 14.58 1.77 -30.56
C HIS A 102 13.41 0.85 -30.87
N GLY A 103 12.31 1.43 -31.30
CA GLY A 103 11.08 0.71 -31.59
C GLY A 103 9.97 1.01 -30.58
N ASN A 104 8.90 0.24 -30.63
CA ASN A 104 7.77 0.37 -29.73
C ASN A 104 8.05 -0.40 -28.43
N ASN A 105 8.27 0.30 -27.31
CA ASN A 105 8.45 -0.23 -25.95
C ASN A 105 7.19 -0.11 -25.08
N GLY A 106 6.01 -0.06 -25.71
CA GLY A 106 4.74 0.15 -25.05
C GLY A 106 4.28 1.60 -25.11
N SER A 107 3.19 1.89 -24.46
CA SER A 107 2.70 3.26 -24.29
C SER A 107 2.37 3.58 -22.83
N ARG A 108 2.19 4.84 -22.54
CA ARG A 108 1.71 5.35 -21.27
C ARG A 108 0.29 4.86 -20.95
N ASP A 109 -0.51 4.59 -21.98
CA ASP A 109 -1.94 4.24 -21.89
C ASP A 109 -2.18 2.73 -21.93
N GLY A 110 -1.11 1.92 -21.76
CA GLY A 110 -1.22 0.47 -21.60
C GLY A 110 -1.09 -0.33 -22.89
N ALA A 111 -0.77 0.30 -24.04
CA ALA A 111 -0.45 -0.47 -25.23
C ALA A 111 0.83 -1.30 -25.01
N GLN A 112 0.81 -2.54 -25.46
CA GLN A 112 1.91 -3.47 -25.29
C GLN A 112 3.09 -3.11 -26.19
N GLU A 113 4.28 -3.48 -25.75
CA GLU A 113 5.51 -3.40 -26.53
C GLU A 113 5.48 -4.33 -27.76
N ALA A 114 6.17 -3.94 -28.81
CA ALA A 114 6.36 -4.81 -29.97
C ALA A 114 7.27 -6.00 -29.61
N ALA A 115 7.11 -7.14 -30.27
CA ALA A 115 7.92 -8.33 -29.97
C ALA A 115 9.43 -8.05 -30.07
N TYR A 116 10.21 -8.60 -29.12
CA TYR A 116 11.64 -8.36 -28.93
C TYR A 116 12.53 -8.64 -30.16
N ARG A 117 12.03 -9.37 -31.14
CA ARG A 117 12.73 -9.58 -32.42
C ARG A 117 12.75 -8.35 -33.33
N TYR A 118 11.85 -7.40 -33.11
CA TYR A 118 11.77 -6.14 -33.90
C TYR A 118 12.46 -4.98 -33.20
N THR A 119 12.44 -4.93 -31.89
CA THR A 119 12.98 -3.85 -31.09
C THR A 119 14.49 -3.99 -30.87
N GLU A 120 15.13 -2.86 -30.55
CA GLU A 120 16.56 -2.80 -30.29
C GLU A 120 16.88 -1.99 -29.05
N CYS A 121 17.95 -2.37 -28.36
CA CYS A 121 18.35 -1.71 -27.10
C CYS A 121 19.88 -1.64 -26.97
N LYS A 122 20.31 -0.82 -26.02
CA LYS A 122 21.68 -0.72 -25.48
C LYS A 122 21.66 -0.03 -24.15
N LEU A 123 22.74 -0.06 -23.38
CA LEU A 123 22.85 0.75 -22.17
C LEU A 123 22.77 2.25 -22.50
N SER A 124 22.07 3.02 -21.68
CA SER A 124 22.14 4.47 -21.70
C SER A 124 23.39 4.96 -20.95
N PRO A 125 23.79 6.24 -21.04
CA PRO A 125 24.85 6.78 -20.19
C PRO A 125 24.60 6.57 -18.69
N ILE A 126 23.36 6.65 -18.24
CA ILE A 126 22.96 6.39 -16.85
C ILE A 126 23.11 4.90 -16.51
N GLY A 127 22.75 4.01 -17.43
CA GLY A 127 22.95 2.57 -17.24
C GLY A 127 24.44 2.21 -17.11
N GLU A 128 25.34 2.88 -17.82
CA GLU A 128 26.79 2.70 -17.68
C GLU A 128 27.29 3.18 -16.30
N GLU A 129 26.77 4.28 -15.75
CA GLU A 129 27.14 4.75 -14.41
C GLU A 129 26.70 3.76 -13.30
N MET A 130 25.61 3.00 -13.52
CA MET A 130 25.22 1.94 -12.58
C MET A 130 26.26 0.81 -12.49
N LEU A 131 27.06 0.61 -13.55
CA LEU A 131 28.03 -0.48 -13.68
C LEU A 131 29.48 0.01 -13.65
N ALA A 132 29.68 1.32 -13.40
CA ALA A 132 31.02 1.91 -13.42
C ALA A 132 31.95 1.21 -12.43
N ASP A 133 33.16 0.92 -12.89
CA ASP A 133 34.25 0.26 -12.13
C ASP A 133 33.92 -1.16 -11.59
N ILE A 134 32.86 -1.84 -12.03
CA ILE A 134 32.46 -3.17 -11.54
C ILE A 134 33.59 -4.22 -11.70
N LYS A 135 34.42 -4.08 -12.72
CA LYS A 135 35.57 -4.99 -12.97
C LYS A 135 36.77 -4.75 -12.06
N LYS A 136 36.67 -3.78 -11.12
CA LYS A 136 37.74 -3.46 -10.16
C LYS A 136 37.46 -4.03 -8.75
N ASN A 137 36.76 -5.15 -8.68
CA ASN A 137 36.40 -5.83 -7.42
C ASN A 137 35.64 -4.93 -6.42
N THR A 138 34.75 -4.07 -6.97
CA THR A 138 34.01 -3.06 -6.19
C THR A 138 32.81 -3.61 -5.45
N VAL A 139 32.33 -4.80 -5.83
CA VAL A 139 31.15 -5.46 -5.25
C VAL A 139 31.44 -6.95 -5.03
N ASP A 140 30.59 -7.58 -4.23
CA ASP A 140 30.64 -9.02 -4.02
C ASP A 140 29.97 -9.77 -5.17
N TRP A 141 30.43 -10.99 -5.43
CA TRP A 141 29.95 -11.88 -6.48
C TRP A 141 29.35 -13.15 -5.88
N GLN A 142 28.38 -13.72 -6.54
CA GLN A 142 27.76 -14.99 -6.20
C GLN A 142 27.59 -15.83 -7.47
N LEU A 143 27.52 -17.16 -7.29
CA LEU A 143 27.22 -18.06 -8.41
C LEU A 143 25.80 -17.78 -8.94
N ALA A 144 25.65 -17.74 -10.24
CA ALA A 144 24.36 -17.73 -10.92
C ALA A 144 23.67 -19.09 -10.77
N TYR A 145 22.40 -19.18 -11.15
CA TYR A 145 21.62 -20.43 -11.03
C TYR A 145 22.21 -21.61 -11.84
N THR A 146 23.07 -21.34 -12.78
CA THR A 146 23.76 -22.35 -13.63
C THR A 146 24.95 -22.99 -12.93
N ASP A 147 25.40 -22.47 -11.78
CA ASP A 147 26.62 -22.84 -11.05
C ASP A 147 27.92 -22.77 -11.89
N VAL A 148 27.89 -22.08 -13.03
CA VAL A 148 29.01 -21.94 -13.95
C VAL A 148 29.52 -20.49 -14.00
N GLU A 149 28.61 -19.53 -14.00
CA GLU A 149 28.92 -18.09 -14.11
C GLU A 149 28.66 -17.38 -12.80
N GLU A 150 29.31 -16.23 -12.62
CA GLU A 150 29.11 -15.37 -11.46
C GLU A 150 28.28 -14.16 -11.84
N GLU A 151 27.42 -13.74 -10.93
CA GLU A 151 26.65 -12.50 -11.01
C GLU A 151 26.96 -11.58 -9.81
N PRO A 152 26.90 -10.25 -9.96
CA PRO A 152 27.13 -9.34 -8.86
C PRO A 152 25.95 -9.37 -7.88
N VAL A 153 26.24 -9.38 -6.58
CA VAL A 153 25.23 -9.32 -5.51
C VAL A 153 24.50 -7.97 -5.57
N TYR A 154 25.24 -6.88 -5.74
CA TYR A 154 24.75 -5.53 -6.00
C TYR A 154 25.56 -4.90 -7.14
N LEU A 155 25.00 -3.86 -7.80
CA LEU A 155 25.80 -3.05 -8.72
C LEU A 155 26.53 -1.93 -7.96
N PRO A 156 27.65 -1.39 -8.49
CA PRO A 156 28.32 -0.23 -7.90
C PRO A 156 27.42 1.00 -7.76
N GLY A 157 26.51 1.22 -8.71
CA GLY A 157 25.38 2.12 -8.60
C GLY A 157 25.71 3.57 -8.27
N ARG A 158 26.52 4.26 -9.08
CA ARG A 158 26.83 5.69 -8.87
C ARG A 158 25.63 6.61 -8.93
N ILE A 159 24.50 6.14 -9.52
CA ILE A 159 23.20 6.82 -9.50
C ILE A 159 22.36 6.22 -8.36
N PRO A 160 21.75 7.01 -7.48
CA PRO A 160 20.87 6.51 -6.40
C PRO A 160 19.52 6.05 -6.98
N HIS A 161 19.55 4.94 -7.73
CA HIS A 161 18.45 4.47 -8.59
C HIS A 161 17.11 4.34 -7.85
N LEU A 162 17.13 3.81 -6.61
CA LEU A 162 15.90 3.62 -5.83
C LEU A 162 15.18 4.96 -5.56
N MET A 163 15.94 6.00 -5.26
CA MET A 163 15.40 7.32 -4.95
C MET A 163 15.00 8.10 -6.18
N VAL A 164 15.81 8.04 -7.27
CA VAL A 164 15.54 8.88 -8.45
C VAL A 164 14.54 8.26 -9.42
N ASN A 165 14.47 6.94 -9.55
CA ASN A 165 13.53 6.25 -10.45
C ASN A 165 12.32 5.67 -9.70
N GLY A 166 12.47 5.40 -8.41
CA GLY A 166 11.45 4.70 -7.66
C GLY A 166 11.22 3.26 -8.13
N THR A 167 10.32 2.57 -7.49
CA THR A 167 9.86 1.25 -7.91
C THR A 167 8.59 0.85 -7.19
N THR A 168 7.84 -0.09 -7.75
CA THR A 168 6.70 -0.71 -7.07
C THR A 168 6.83 -2.22 -7.15
N GLY A 169 6.49 -2.91 -6.07
CA GLY A 169 6.51 -4.38 -6.03
C GLY A 169 5.46 -4.92 -5.07
N ILE A 170 4.89 -6.07 -5.44
CA ILE A 170 3.90 -6.78 -4.63
C ILE A 170 4.50 -8.14 -4.32
N ALA A 171 4.76 -8.40 -3.05
CA ALA A 171 5.23 -9.67 -2.53
C ALA A 171 4.15 -10.34 -1.67
N VAL A 172 4.48 -11.50 -1.08
CA VAL A 172 3.59 -12.14 -0.11
C VAL A 172 3.60 -11.32 1.19
N ALA A 173 2.42 -10.95 1.67
CA ALA A 173 2.19 -10.18 2.89
C ALA A 173 2.81 -8.77 2.94
N MET A 174 3.51 -8.32 1.90
CA MET A 174 4.10 -6.99 1.84
C MET A 174 4.14 -6.43 0.42
N ALA A 175 4.22 -5.10 0.33
CA ALA A 175 4.39 -4.41 -0.93
C ALA A 175 5.39 -3.27 -0.74
N CYS A 176 6.05 -2.85 -1.81
CA CYS A 176 6.87 -1.64 -1.82
C CYS A 176 6.34 -0.63 -2.85
N SER A 177 6.51 0.65 -2.53
CA SER A 177 6.17 1.76 -3.42
C SER A 177 7.09 2.94 -3.11
N PHE A 178 8.09 3.13 -3.97
CA PHE A 178 9.03 4.24 -3.93
C PHE A 178 8.69 5.21 -5.06
N ALA A 179 8.49 6.48 -4.72
CA ALA A 179 8.28 7.51 -5.71
C ALA A 179 9.61 7.95 -6.34
N PRO A 180 9.62 8.35 -7.63
CA PRO A 180 10.78 8.94 -8.26
C PRO A 180 11.03 10.37 -7.77
N HIS A 181 12.30 10.82 -7.78
CA HIS A 181 12.70 12.16 -7.38
C HIS A 181 13.67 12.79 -8.39
N ASN A 182 13.83 14.09 -8.29
CA ASN A 182 14.80 14.83 -9.07
C ASN A 182 16.23 14.50 -8.63
N LEU A 183 17.13 14.19 -9.59
CA LEU A 183 18.50 13.80 -9.30
C LEU A 183 19.29 14.90 -8.60
N THR A 184 19.13 16.16 -9.02
CA THR A 184 19.81 17.30 -8.42
C THR A 184 19.44 17.45 -6.95
N GLU A 185 18.13 17.36 -6.62
CA GLU A 185 17.64 17.47 -5.24
C GLU A 185 18.16 16.32 -4.35
N ILE A 186 18.14 15.10 -4.86
CA ILE A 186 18.65 13.92 -4.12
C ILE A 186 20.15 14.00 -3.92
N MET A 187 20.92 14.39 -4.94
CA MET A 187 22.38 14.53 -4.81
C MET A 187 22.75 15.63 -3.83
N ASP A 188 22.03 16.76 -3.81
CA ASP A 188 22.26 17.82 -2.82
C ASP A 188 21.96 17.34 -1.38
N ALA A 189 20.92 16.54 -1.19
CA ALA A 189 20.60 15.93 0.10
C ALA A 189 21.68 14.90 0.53
N ILE A 190 22.18 14.09 -0.41
CA ILE A 190 23.27 13.13 -0.18
C ILE A 190 24.55 13.86 0.25
N ILE A 191 24.91 14.95 -0.46
CA ILE A 191 26.08 15.77 -0.11
C ILE A 191 25.90 16.41 1.27
N CYS A 192 24.70 16.91 1.59
CA CYS A 192 24.41 17.45 2.92
C CYS A 192 24.58 16.38 4.03
N ALA A 193 24.09 15.16 3.80
CA ALA A 193 24.23 14.05 4.75
C ALA A 193 25.68 13.55 4.87
N LEU A 194 26.45 13.59 3.78
CA LEU A 194 27.88 13.26 3.78
C LEU A 194 28.69 14.28 4.62
N ASP A 195 28.35 15.56 4.49
CA ASP A 195 29.03 16.66 5.21
C ASP A 195 28.61 16.76 6.67
N LYS A 196 27.35 16.39 6.97
CA LYS A 196 26.76 16.45 8.32
C LYS A 196 26.04 15.14 8.62
N PRO A 197 26.74 14.10 9.11
CA PRO A 197 26.12 12.79 9.39
C PRO A 197 24.94 12.86 10.39
N ASP A 198 24.97 13.84 11.31
CA ASP A 198 23.91 14.06 12.30
C ASP A 198 22.75 14.94 11.79
N CYS A 199 22.69 15.25 10.47
CA CYS A 199 21.61 16.05 9.91
C CYS A 199 20.24 15.41 10.19
N SER A 200 19.24 16.26 10.45
CA SER A 200 17.86 15.83 10.63
C SER A 200 17.17 15.58 9.28
N ILE A 201 16.03 14.89 9.29
CA ILE A 201 15.21 14.75 8.08
C ILE A 201 14.73 16.13 7.59
N ASP A 202 14.46 17.07 8.49
CA ASP A 202 14.07 18.43 8.12
C ASP A 202 15.18 19.20 7.39
N ASP A 203 16.46 18.94 7.70
CA ASP A 203 17.58 19.50 6.94
C ASP A 203 17.62 18.92 5.51
N LEU A 204 17.37 17.63 5.35
CA LEU A 204 17.31 16.99 4.06
C LEU A 204 16.13 17.48 3.21
N LEU A 205 15.00 17.78 3.84
CA LEU A 205 13.81 18.32 3.18
C LEU A 205 13.98 19.76 2.68
N GLN A 206 15.06 20.46 3.05
CA GLN A 206 15.41 21.73 2.41
C GLN A 206 15.85 21.53 0.96
N TYR A 207 16.43 20.37 0.64
CA TYR A 207 16.87 19.99 -0.71
C TYR A 207 15.83 19.17 -1.43
N VAL A 208 15.30 18.09 -0.81
CA VAL A 208 14.27 17.21 -1.39
C VAL A 208 12.90 17.83 -1.20
N LYS A 209 12.41 18.52 -2.21
CA LYS A 209 11.13 19.24 -2.14
C LYS A 209 9.92 18.30 -2.19
N GLY A 210 10.08 17.13 -2.81
CA GLY A 210 9.05 16.12 -2.98
C GLY A 210 9.32 15.20 -4.16
N PRO A 211 8.43 14.25 -4.48
CA PRO A 211 8.54 13.41 -5.67
C PRO A 211 8.61 14.24 -6.95
N ASP A 212 9.32 13.70 -7.95
CA ASP A 212 9.41 14.29 -9.29
C ASP A 212 9.05 13.23 -10.34
N PHE A 213 7.77 13.18 -10.68
CA PHE A 213 7.24 12.15 -11.56
C PHE A 213 7.62 12.38 -13.02
N PRO A 214 7.96 11.34 -13.78
CA PRO A 214 8.30 11.44 -15.20
C PRO A 214 7.23 12.13 -16.04
N THR A 215 5.97 11.97 -15.62
CA THR A 215 4.79 12.49 -16.34
C THR A 215 4.41 13.92 -15.97
N GLY A 216 5.17 14.58 -15.08
CA GLY A 216 4.85 15.92 -14.59
C GLY A 216 3.69 15.91 -13.59
N ALA A 217 2.64 16.67 -13.87
CA ALA A 217 1.49 16.95 -13.01
C ALA A 217 1.83 17.84 -11.80
N THR A 218 0.78 18.40 -11.17
CA THR A 218 0.93 19.24 -9.99
C THR A 218 0.70 18.43 -8.72
N LEU A 219 1.69 18.47 -7.82
CA LEU A 219 1.59 17.90 -6.49
C LEU A 219 0.92 18.91 -5.57
N ILE A 220 -0.17 18.50 -4.94
CA ILE A 220 -0.95 19.26 -3.99
C ILE A 220 -0.83 18.63 -2.60
N ASN A 221 -1.10 19.38 -1.52
CA ASN A 221 -1.04 18.89 -0.15
C ASN A 221 0.38 18.47 0.33
N LYS A 222 1.29 19.44 0.40
CA LYS A 222 2.70 19.26 0.79
C LYS A 222 2.88 18.72 2.23
N ASP A 223 1.94 18.99 3.14
CA ASP A 223 2.10 18.65 4.56
C ASP A 223 2.11 17.13 4.81
N GLU A 224 1.38 16.35 4.02
CA GLU A 224 1.38 14.88 4.10
C GLU A 224 2.73 14.26 3.68
N LEU A 225 3.50 14.94 2.82
CA LEU A 225 4.80 14.46 2.35
C LEU A 225 5.84 14.37 3.46
N ARG A 226 5.85 15.36 4.37
CA ARG A 226 6.81 15.34 5.50
C ARG A 226 6.65 14.07 6.33
N SER A 227 5.42 13.69 6.64
CA SER A 227 5.13 12.44 7.34
C SER A 227 5.61 11.21 6.55
N ALA A 228 5.42 11.20 5.21
CA ALA A 228 5.90 10.12 4.35
C ALA A 228 7.42 9.94 4.42
N TYR A 229 8.18 11.02 4.37
CA TYR A 229 9.64 10.98 4.45
C TYR A 229 10.17 10.65 5.85
N MET A 230 9.44 11.00 6.91
CA MET A 230 9.81 10.65 8.29
C MET A 230 9.56 9.18 8.64
N THR A 231 8.51 8.59 8.08
CA THR A 231 8.05 7.25 8.49
C THR A 231 8.24 6.17 7.42
N GLY A 232 8.58 6.55 6.18
CA GLY A 232 8.58 5.66 5.02
C GLY A 232 7.18 5.30 4.51
N LYS A 233 6.10 5.84 5.12
CA LYS A 233 4.70 5.62 4.70
C LYS A 233 3.96 6.94 4.62
N GLY A 234 3.19 7.14 3.55
CA GLY A 234 2.40 8.35 3.38
C GLY A 234 1.73 8.42 2.01
N ARG A 235 1.29 9.60 1.64
CA ARG A 235 0.56 9.85 0.40
C ARG A 235 1.03 11.13 -0.25
N ALA A 236 1.02 11.15 -1.59
CA ALA A 236 1.18 12.34 -2.40
C ALA A 236 -0.03 12.47 -3.32
N ARG A 237 -0.71 13.61 -3.34
CA ARG A 237 -1.81 13.86 -4.27
C ARG A 237 -1.29 14.58 -5.50
N LEU A 238 -1.62 14.04 -6.66
CA LEU A 238 -1.25 14.56 -7.97
C LEU A 238 -2.51 15.00 -8.70
N ARG A 239 -2.46 16.19 -9.29
CA ARG A 239 -3.53 16.77 -10.09
C ARG A 239 -3.02 17.03 -11.50
N ALA A 240 -3.81 16.66 -12.50
CA ALA A 240 -3.54 16.99 -13.90
C ALA A 240 -3.61 18.50 -14.12
N ASP A 241 -2.67 19.04 -14.87
CA ASP A 241 -2.68 20.46 -15.28
C ASP A 241 -3.55 20.63 -16.52
N TYR A 242 -4.25 21.77 -16.62
CA TYR A 242 -5.12 22.05 -17.74
C TYR A 242 -4.99 23.47 -18.25
N THR A 243 -5.41 23.67 -19.48
CA THR A 243 -5.63 24.98 -20.12
C THR A 243 -7.04 25.03 -20.69
N ILE A 244 -7.56 26.24 -20.89
CA ILE A 244 -8.88 26.44 -21.49
C ILE A 244 -8.69 27.05 -22.87
N GLU A 245 -9.24 26.41 -23.89
CA GLU A 245 -9.28 26.89 -25.25
C GLU A 245 -10.72 27.28 -25.61
N SER A 246 -10.94 28.54 -26.01
CA SER A 246 -12.27 29.01 -26.44
C SER A 246 -12.27 29.30 -27.95
N LYS A 247 -13.16 28.64 -28.70
CA LYS A 247 -13.31 28.82 -30.14
C LYS A 247 -14.78 28.89 -30.53
N ASN A 248 -15.19 29.94 -31.23
CA ASN A 248 -16.57 30.12 -31.71
C ASN A 248 -17.65 30.06 -30.60
N GLY A 249 -17.30 30.44 -29.36
CA GLY A 249 -18.22 30.41 -28.23
C GLY A 249 -18.44 29.03 -27.61
N TYR A 250 -17.57 28.04 -27.94
CA TYR A 250 -17.44 26.75 -27.27
C TYR A 250 -16.14 26.72 -26.49
N ASP A 251 -16.21 26.28 -25.27
CA ASP A 251 -15.06 26.11 -24.40
C ASP A 251 -14.61 24.66 -24.38
N THR A 252 -13.30 24.47 -24.38
CA THR A 252 -12.65 23.17 -24.37
C THR A 252 -11.63 23.15 -23.24
N ILE A 253 -11.72 22.15 -22.37
CA ILE A 253 -10.73 21.91 -21.33
C ILE A 253 -9.68 20.98 -21.91
N VAL A 254 -8.42 21.39 -21.91
CA VAL A 254 -7.29 20.62 -22.43
C VAL A 254 -6.35 20.31 -21.29
N PHE A 255 -6.27 19.04 -20.88
CA PHE A 255 -5.31 18.59 -19.89
C PHE A 255 -3.96 18.34 -20.57
N THR A 256 -2.92 18.98 -20.04
CA THR A 256 -1.55 18.99 -20.58
C THR A 256 -0.62 18.05 -19.82
N SER A 257 -1.02 17.59 -18.64
CA SER A 257 -0.32 16.59 -17.84
C SER A 257 -1.30 15.58 -17.26
N MET A 258 -0.79 14.44 -16.80
CA MET A 258 -1.60 13.41 -16.13
C MET A 258 -0.92 12.94 -14.86
N PRO A 259 -1.67 12.56 -13.82
CA PRO A 259 -1.11 11.91 -12.65
C PRO A 259 -0.34 10.64 -13.05
N TYR A 260 0.70 10.35 -12.30
CA TYR A 260 1.59 9.20 -12.58
C TYR A 260 0.83 7.87 -12.54
N LYS A 261 1.03 7.03 -13.57
CA LYS A 261 0.35 5.74 -13.78
C LYS A 261 -1.16 5.84 -14.06
N VAL A 262 -1.65 6.98 -14.48
CA VAL A 262 -3.04 7.12 -14.96
C VAL A 262 -3.05 7.03 -16.48
N SER A 263 -3.89 6.10 -17.01
CA SER A 263 -4.13 5.90 -18.44
C SER A 263 -5.20 6.88 -18.93
N LYS A 264 -4.97 7.50 -20.09
CA LYS A 264 -5.95 8.37 -20.74
C LYS A 264 -7.13 7.56 -21.29
N ASP A 265 -6.88 6.36 -21.80
CA ASP A 265 -7.93 5.48 -22.32
C ASP A 265 -8.94 5.09 -21.22
N ASP A 266 -8.42 4.74 -20.02
CA ASP A 266 -9.26 4.48 -18.86
C ASP A 266 -10.06 5.71 -18.43
N LEU A 267 -9.44 6.92 -18.51
CA LEU A 267 -10.12 8.18 -18.18
C LEU A 267 -11.25 8.51 -19.16
N ILE A 268 -11.11 8.24 -20.46
CA ILE A 268 -12.19 8.40 -21.45
C ILE A 268 -13.39 7.57 -21.02
N ILE A 269 -13.16 6.28 -20.75
CA ILE A 269 -14.20 5.34 -20.32
C ILE A 269 -14.84 5.78 -18.99
N GLU A 270 -14.05 6.30 -18.06
CA GLU A 270 -14.53 6.79 -16.77
C GLU A 270 -15.43 8.02 -16.93
N VAL A 271 -15.00 9.00 -17.72
CA VAL A 271 -15.79 10.22 -18.00
C VAL A 271 -17.07 9.89 -18.75
N ASP A 272 -17.02 9.02 -19.75
CA ASP A 272 -18.22 8.61 -20.50
C ASP A 272 -19.26 7.95 -19.59
N LYS A 273 -18.85 7.04 -18.71
CA LYS A 273 -19.74 6.43 -17.71
C LYS A 273 -20.36 7.45 -16.74
N LEU A 274 -19.62 8.49 -16.37
CA LEU A 274 -20.14 9.55 -15.50
C LEU A 274 -21.13 10.46 -16.24
N CYS A 275 -20.92 10.70 -17.55
CA CYS A 275 -21.87 11.43 -18.39
C CYS A 275 -23.17 10.64 -18.57
N GLU A 276 -23.09 9.33 -18.87
CA GLU A 276 -24.25 8.43 -18.97
C GLU A 276 -25.04 8.35 -17.66
N ALA A 277 -24.34 8.39 -16.53
CA ALA A 277 -24.96 8.39 -15.20
C ALA A 277 -25.55 9.77 -14.78
N GLY A 278 -25.46 10.81 -15.62
CA GLY A 278 -25.93 12.17 -15.32
C GLY A 278 -25.15 12.89 -14.21
N LYS A 279 -23.94 12.46 -13.92
CA LYS A 279 -23.09 13.09 -12.90
C LYS A 279 -22.25 14.24 -13.49
N LEU A 280 -21.94 14.17 -14.79
CA LEU A 280 -21.18 15.17 -15.55
C LEU A 280 -22.05 15.70 -16.70
N ASP A 281 -22.84 16.73 -16.43
CA ASP A 281 -23.65 17.39 -17.45
C ASP A 281 -22.85 18.49 -18.16
N GLY A 282 -23.10 18.68 -19.46
CA GLY A 282 -22.48 19.73 -20.26
C GLY A 282 -21.18 19.33 -20.95
N ILE A 283 -20.75 18.08 -20.90
CA ILE A 283 -19.67 17.49 -21.71
C ILE A 283 -20.28 16.98 -23.01
N VAL A 284 -19.70 17.37 -24.16
CA VAL A 284 -20.13 16.96 -25.51
C VAL A 284 -19.27 15.83 -26.05
N ALA A 285 -17.97 15.92 -25.86
CA ALA A 285 -17.03 14.90 -26.34
C ALA A 285 -15.76 14.87 -25.49
N VAL A 286 -15.15 13.68 -25.42
CA VAL A 286 -13.84 13.45 -24.80
C VAL A 286 -12.92 12.80 -25.83
N ARG A 287 -11.70 13.33 -26.00
CA ARG A 287 -10.76 12.84 -27.00
C ARG A 287 -9.33 12.87 -26.48
N ASP A 288 -8.53 11.91 -26.93
CA ASP A 288 -7.08 11.96 -26.80
C ASP A 288 -6.46 12.49 -28.10
N GLU A 289 -5.87 13.68 -28.03
CA GLU A 289 -5.13 14.34 -29.11
C GLU A 289 -3.63 14.38 -28.81
N SER A 290 -3.14 13.56 -27.85
CA SER A 290 -1.73 13.51 -27.49
C SER A 290 -0.87 13.02 -28.64
N ASN A 291 0.32 13.57 -28.74
CA ASN A 291 1.32 13.22 -29.76
C ASN A 291 2.73 13.15 -29.15
N LYS A 292 3.75 13.13 -29.99
CA LYS A 292 5.17 13.14 -29.57
C LYS A 292 5.58 14.40 -28.81
N ASP A 293 4.84 15.49 -28.95
CA ASP A 293 5.15 16.79 -28.36
C ASP A 293 4.59 16.92 -26.94
N GLY A 294 3.62 16.08 -26.57
CA GLY A 294 3.05 16.08 -25.22
C GLY A 294 1.65 15.47 -25.08
N VAL A 295 1.15 15.56 -23.85
CA VAL A 295 -0.21 15.16 -23.51
C VAL A 295 -1.19 16.24 -23.93
N ARG A 296 -2.27 15.84 -24.61
CA ARG A 296 -3.39 16.67 -24.97
C ARG A 296 -4.69 15.86 -24.84
N PHE A 297 -5.20 15.80 -23.62
CA PHE A 297 -6.47 15.15 -23.32
C PHE A 297 -7.57 16.21 -23.31
N VAL A 298 -8.51 16.10 -24.22
CA VAL A 298 -9.44 17.16 -24.61
C VAL A 298 -10.85 16.81 -24.16
N ILE A 299 -11.51 17.72 -23.44
CA ILE A 299 -12.91 17.65 -23.04
C ILE A 299 -13.66 18.84 -23.62
N GLU A 300 -14.57 18.62 -24.57
CA GLU A 300 -15.39 19.63 -25.17
C GLU A 300 -16.66 19.89 -24.37
N LEU A 301 -16.96 21.17 -24.14
CA LEU A 301 -18.15 21.58 -23.38
C LEU A 301 -19.26 22.09 -24.30
N ALA A 302 -20.49 21.88 -23.87
CA ALA A 302 -21.66 22.49 -24.50
C ALA A 302 -21.61 24.02 -24.32
N LYS A 303 -22.20 24.72 -25.29
CA LYS A 303 -22.22 26.20 -25.28
C LYS A 303 -22.89 26.75 -24.01
N GLY A 304 -22.17 27.64 -23.31
CA GLY A 304 -22.68 28.28 -22.10
C GLY A 304 -22.53 27.45 -20.82
N THR A 305 -21.82 26.31 -20.86
CA THR A 305 -21.55 25.51 -19.69
C THR A 305 -20.52 26.21 -18.77
N ALA A 306 -20.80 26.25 -17.49
CA ALA A 306 -19.86 26.79 -16.49
C ALA A 306 -18.65 25.86 -16.32
N ILE A 307 -17.44 26.37 -16.61
CA ILE A 307 -16.20 25.55 -16.67
C ILE A 307 -15.77 25.08 -15.29
N ASN A 308 -15.67 25.97 -14.29
CA ASN A 308 -15.13 25.66 -12.96
C ASN A 308 -15.89 24.54 -12.23
N PRO A 309 -17.23 24.49 -12.21
CA PRO A 309 -17.96 23.37 -11.62
C PRO A 309 -17.66 22.02 -12.28
N ILE A 310 -17.45 22.00 -13.60
CA ILE A 310 -17.09 20.76 -14.32
C ILE A 310 -15.68 20.32 -13.96
N ILE A 311 -14.72 21.22 -13.93
CA ILE A 311 -13.33 20.92 -13.52
C ILE A 311 -13.30 20.32 -12.11
N ASN A 312 -14.02 20.94 -11.16
CA ASN A 312 -14.10 20.44 -9.80
C ASN A 312 -14.74 19.05 -9.74
N LYS A 313 -15.81 18.81 -10.50
CA LYS A 313 -16.42 17.47 -10.60
C LYS A 313 -15.47 16.45 -11.25
N LEU A 314 -14.73 16.83 -12.29
CA LEU A 314 -13.73 15.97 -12.93
C LEU A 314 -12.63 15.55 -11.95
N TYR A 315 -12.04 16.49 -11.20
CA TYR A 315 -11.04 16.16 -10.17
C TYR A 315 -11.60 15.29 -9.05
N LYS A 316 -12.85 15.54 -8.64
CA LYS A 316 -13.52 14.81 -7.59
C LYS A 316 -13.89 13.37 -7.99
N LEU A 317 -14.42 13.20 -9.18
CA LEU A 317 -15.06 11.95 -9.62
C LEU A 317 -14.16 11.08 -10.49
N THR A 318 -13.01 11.58 -10.96
CA THR A 318 -12.10 10.86 -11.84
C THR A 318 -10.68 10.82 -11.29
N ARG A 319 -9.82 10.06 -11.97
CA ARG A 319 -8.39 9.97 -11.67
C ARG A 319 -7.56 11.13 -12.23
N LEU A 320 -8.17 12.21 -12.72
CA LEU A 320 -7.47 13.47 -13.04
C LEU A 320 -6.85 14.13 -11.80
N GLU A 321 -7.36 13.82 -10.61
CA GLU A 321 -6.66 13.97 -9.34
C GLU A 321 -6.55 12.58 -8.70
N ASP A 322 -5.33 12.11 -8.44
CA ASP A 322 -5.09 10.77 -7.90
C ASP A 322 -4.05 10.79 -6.78
N THR A 323 -4.06 9.76 -5.95
CA THR A 323 -3.19 9.63 -4.80
C THR A 323 -2.12 8.57 -5.03
N TYR A 324 -0.85 8.97 -4.98
CA TYR A 324 0.28 8.06 -4.93
C TYR A 324 0.63 7.70 -3.48
N SER A 325 0.61 6.42 -3.16
CA SER A 325 0.91 5.93 -1.80
C SER A 325 2.36 5.52 -1.68
N PHE A 326 3.06 6.03 -0.65
CA PHE A 326 4.40 5.61 -0.26
C PHE A 326 4.34 4.38 0.64
N ASN A 327 5.21 3.42 0.39
CA ASN A 327 5.53 2.32 1.26
C ASN A 327 6.98 1.89 0.97
N GLN A 328 7.93 2.55 1.63
CA GLN A 328 9.36 2.48 1.31
C GLN A 328 10.00 1.24 1.95
N VAL A 329 9.52 0.06 1.57
CA VAL A 329 10.08 -1.22 1.99
C VAL A 329 11.12 -1.67 0.98
N ALA A 330 12.38 -1.83 1.41
CA ALA A 330 13.49 -2.37 0.62
C ALA A 330 14.24 -3.45 1.40
N LEU A 331 15.04 -4.23 0.71
CA LEU A 331 15.94 -5.22 1.32
C LEU A 331 17.23 -4.53 1.75
N VAL A 332 17.57 -4.68 3.01
CA VAL A 332 18.87 -4.30 3.58
C VAL A 332 19.54 -5.57 4.06
N ASN A 333 20.66 -5.95 3.48
CA ASN A 333 21.30 -7.23 3.76
C ASN A 333 20.30 -8.41 3.64
N LYS A 334 19.54 -8.47 2.55
CA LYS A 334 18.52 -9.49 2.23
C LYS A 334 17.34 -9.55 3.22
N LYS A 335 17.15 -8.57 4.11
CA LYS A 335 16.03 -8.47 5.04
C LYS A 335 15.12 -7.29 4.70
N PRO A 336 13.80 -7.48 4.59
CA PRO A 336 12.89 -6.37 4.29
C PRO A 336 12.80 -5.40 5.48
N LYS A 337 13.00 -4.12 5.20
CA LYS A 337 12.94 -3.03 6.18
C LYS A 337 12.14 -1.86 5.61
N LEU A 338 11.28 -1.27 6.41
CA LEU A 338 10.65 0.01 6.09
C LEU A 338 11.67 1.12 6.39
N LEU A 339 11.97 1.94 5.39
CA LEU A 339 13.03 2.94 5.44
C LEU A 339 12.45 4.35 5.32
N ASN A 340 12.96 5.27 6.13
CA ASN A 340 12.73 6.70 5.98
C ASN A 340 13.76 7.32 5.01
N LEU A 341 13.60 8.61 4.68
CA LEU A 341 14.48 9.30 3.73
C LEU A 341 15.95 9.29 4.18
N LYS A 342 16.20 9.54 5.47
CA LYS A 342 17.58 9.59 6.01
C LYS A 342 18.24 8.22 5.94
N GLU A 343 17.56 7.16 6.37
CA GLU A 343 18.07 5.80 6.31
C GLU A 343 18.40 5.37 4.86
N LEU A 344 17.57 5.76 3.87
CA LEU A 344 17.85 5.48 2.47
C LEU A 344 19.13 6.17 1.98
N ILE A 345 19.31 7.43 2.33
CA ILE A 345 20.52 8.20 1.98
C ILE A 345 21.75 7.63 2.66
N GLU A 346 21.67 7.26 3.95
CA GLU A 346 22.77 6.66 4.70
C GLU A 346 23.22 5.33 4.08
N ILE A 347 22.28 4.42 3.78
CA ILE A 347 22.59 3.14 3.13
C ILE A 347 23.29 3.35 1.78
N TYR A 348 22.80 4.32 0.99
CA TYR A 348 23.43 4.64 -0.29
C TYR A 348 24.84 5.20 -0.11
N ILE A 349 25.07 6.11 0.83
CA ILE A 349 26.41 6.66 1.14
C ILE A 349 27.34 5.55 1.58
N ASP A 350 26.91 4.66 2.46
CA ASP A 350 27.74 3.56 2.96
C ASP A 350 28.11 2.57 1.84
N HIS A 351 27.17 2.26 0.95
CA HIS A 351 27.46 1.46 -0.24
C HIS A 351 28.49 2.15 -1.15
N GLN A 352 28.32 3.45 -1.42
CA GLN A 352 29.27 4.19 -2.25
C GLN A 352 30.67 4.32 -1.60
N LYS A 353 30.76 4.41 -0.28
CA LYS A 353 32.02 4.36 0.46
C LYS A 353 32.73 3.03 0.26
N ASP A 354 32.03 1.90 0.41
CA ASP A 354 32.59 0.56 0.19
C ASP A 354 33.07 0.38 -1.25
N VAL A 355 32.27 0.74 -2.23
CA VAL A 355 32.62 0.73 -3.66
C VAL A 355 33.89 1.55 -3.94
N LEU A 356 33.97 2.78 -3.42
CA LEU A 356 35.13 3.65 -3.61
C LEU A 356 36.40 3.09 -2.96
N LEU A 357 36.29 2.60 -1.72
CA LEU A 357 37.43 2.01 -1.01
C LEU A 357 37.96 0.77 -1.73
N ARG A 358 37.07 -0.15 -2.17
CA ARG A 358 37.47 -1.35 -2.95
C ARG A 358 38.11 -0.97 -4.28
N LYS A 359 37.51 -0.02 -5.02
CA LYS A 359 38.11 0.52 -6.26
C LYS A 359 39.50 1.08 -6.00
N THR A 360 39.63 1.95 -5.01
CA THR A 360 40.88 2.61 -4.68
C THR A 360 41.95 1.61 -4.25
N LYS A 361 41.57 0.58 -3.49
CA LYS A 361 42.47 -0.51 -3.13
C LYS A 361 42.97 -1.27 -4.36
N TYR A 362 42.05 -1.65 -5.28
CA TYR A 362 42.42 -2.32 -6.55
C TYR A 362 43.39 -1.48 -7.40
N ASP A 363 43.09 -0.19 -7.58
CA ASP A 363 43.93 0.73 -8.35
C ASP A 363 45.30 0.95 -7.65
N SER A 364 45.31 1.08 -6.31
CA SER A 364 46.53 1.17 -5.52
C SER A 364 47.43 -0.07 -5.65
N ASP A 365 46.86 -1.28 -5.53
CA ASP A 365 47.61 -2.53 -5.67
C ASP A 365 48.20 -2.69 -7.08
N LYS A 366 47.45 -2.27 -8.09
CA LYS A 366 47.90 -2.27 -9.48
C LYS A 366 49.04 -1.28 -9.72
N ILE A 367 48.96 -0.06 -9.16
CA ILE A 367 50.01 0.96 -9.23
C ILE A 367 51.24 0.51 -8.45
N ALA A 368 51.07 -0.04 -7.24
CA ALA A 368 52.20 -0.59 -6.45
C ALA A 368 52.95 -1.68 -7.24
N SER A 369 52.24 -2.57 -7.92
CA SER A 369 52.85 -3.60 -8.75
C SER A 369 53.65 -3.01 -9.94
N LYS A 370 53.14 -1.91 -10.54
CA LYS A 370 53.87 -1.20 -11.59
C LYS A 370 55.12 -0.49 -11.06
N ILE A 371 55.01 0.23 -9.95
CA ILE A 371 56.15 0.91 -9.31
C ILE A 371 57.25 -0.13 -9.02
N HIS A 372 56.86 -1.28 -8.43
CA HIS A 372 57.79 -2.37 -8.13
C HIS A 372 58.54 -2.85 -9.36
N ILE A 373 57.84 -3.02 -10.53
CA ILE A 373 58.49 -3.40 -11.78
C ILE A 373 59.45 -2.31 -12.26
N LEU A 374 59.04 -1.03 -12.24
CA LEU A 374 59.88 0.07 -12.70
C LEU A 374 61.14 0.23 -11.83
N GLU A 375 61.06 -0.02 -10.51
CA GLU A 375 62.22 -0.05 -9.63
C GLU A 375 63.25 -1.09 -10.02
N GLY A 376 62.79 -2.31 -10.36
CA GLY A 376 63.65 -3.35 -10.86
C GLY A 376 64.32 -3.00 -12.20
N LEU A 377 63.57 -2.36 -13.13
CA LEU A 377 64.11 -1.88 -14.39
C LEU A 377 65.16 -0.77 -14.17
N LEU A 378 64.96 0.16 -13.23
CA LEU A 378 65.94 1.21 -12.91
C LEU A 378 67.22 0.61 -12.36
N ILE A 379 67.12 -0.37 -11.43
CA ILE A 379 68.30 -1.11 -10.92
C ILE A 379 69.09 -1.76 -12.08
N ALA A 380 68.39 -2.41 -13.01
CA ALA A 380 69.06 -3.04 -14.18
C ALA A 380 69.68 -2.01 -15.13
N LEU A 381 69.06 -0.81 -15.29
CA LEU A 381 69.59 0.25 -16.16
C LEU A 381 70.78 1.01 -15.48
N GLU A 382 71.01 0.92 -14.21
CA GLU A 382 72.17 1.48 -13.51
C GLU A 382 73.40 0.67 -13.81
N ASP A 383 73.32 -0.66 -13.98
CA ASP A 383 74.39 -1.56 -14.23
C ASP A 383 74.14 -2.42 -15.47
N ILE A 384 73.72 -1.76 -16.56
CA ILE A 384 73.21 -2.40 -17.75
C ILE A 384 74.22 -3.30 -18.44
N ASP A 385 75.50 -2.92 -18.44
CA ASP A 385 76.57 -3.68 -19.11
C ASP A 385 76.75 -5.03 -18.42
N ASN A 386 76.75 -5.10 -17.10
CA ASN A 386 76.86 -6.32 -16.33
C ASN A 386 75.59 -7.19 -16.41
N VAL A 387 74.40 -6.58 -16.49
CA VAL A 387 73.11 -7.26 -16.72
C VAL A 387 73.14 -7.95 -18.07
N ILE A 388 73.55 -7.26 -19.12
CA ILE A 388 73.71 -7.85 -20.52
C ILE A 388 74.75 -8.97 -20.53
N LYS A 389 75.91 -8.82 -19.89
CA LYS A 389 76.88 -9.88 -19.81
C LYS A 389 76.33 -11.13 -19.14
N LEU A 390 75.59 -10.93 -17.98
CA LEU A 390 75.05 -12.02 -17.24
C LEU A 390 73.97 -12.77 -18.04
N ILE A 391 73.08 -12.06 -18.75
CA ILE A 391 72.11 -12.68 -19.63
C ILE A 391 72.78 -13.48 -20.77
N LYS A 392 73.85 -12.91 -21.42
CA LYS A 392 74.60 -13.58 -22.51
C LYS A 392 75.33 -14.81 -22.01
N GLN A 393 75.79 -14.87 -20.78
CA GLN A 393 76.54 -15.98 -20.21
C GLN A 393 75.66 -17.10 -19.71
N SER A 394 74.35 -16.86 -19.51
CA SER A 394 73.40 -17.84 -19.01
C SER A 394 72.95 -18.80 -20.12
N GLU A 395 72.87 -20.08 -19.78
CA GLU A 395 72.49 -21.15 -20.73
C GLU A 395 71.03 -21.15 -21.15
N SER A 396 70.19 -20.55 -20.32
CA SER A 396 68.72 -20.42 -20.53
C SER A 396 68.12 -19.16 -19.90
N SER A 397 66.94 -18.78 -20.34
CA SER A 397 66.20 -17.67 -19.74
C SER A 397 65.87 -17.94 -18.26
N ALA A 398 65.67 -19.20 -17.86
CA ALA A 398 65.46 -19.58 -16.48
C ALA A 398 66.66 -19.34 -15.59
N THR A 399 67.88 -19.78 -16.09
CA THR A 399 69.16 -19.56 -15.36
C THR A 399 69.47 -18.06 -15.29
N ALA A 400 69.28 -17.32 -16.37
CA ALA A 400 69.44 -15.86 -16.39
C ALA A 400 68.54 -15.17 -15.33
N LYS A 401 67.26 -15.60 -15.21
CA LYS A 401 66.31 -15.09 -14.21
C LYS A 401 66.83 -15.34 -12.80
N THR A 402 67.23 -16.55 -12.44
CA THR A 402 67.79 -16.89 -11.12
C THR A 402 69.02 -16.05 -10.80
N SER A 403 69.96 -15.94 -11.71
CA SER A 403 71.18 -15.16 -11.54
C SER A 403 70.92 -13.65 -11.37
N LEU A 404 69.90 -13.12 -12.05
CA LEU A 404 69.48 -11.71 -11.84
C LEU A 404 68.83 -11.49 -10.45
N ILE A 405 68.04 -12.45 -9.97
CA ILE A 405 67.42 -12.40 -8.63
C ILE A 405 68.53 -12.42 -7.57
N GLU A 406 69.44 -13.35 -7.61
CA GLU A 406 70.50 -13.50 -6.62
C GLU A 406 71.46 -12.33 -6.63
N LYS A 407 71.92 -11.85 -7.80
CA LYS A 407 72.94 -10.82 -7.90
C LYS A 407 72.39 -9.40 -7.51
N TYR A 408 71.19 -9.06 -7.93
CA TYR A 408 70.62 -7.75 -7.76
C TYR A 408 69.51 -7.69 -6.70
N ASN A 409 69.24 -8.77 -5.97
CA ASN A 409 68.20 -8.94 -4.96
C ASN A 409 66.79 -8.53 -5.52
N LEU A 410 66.50 -8.99 -6.75
CA LEU A 410 65.27 -8.66 -7.45
C LEU A 410 64.18 -9.69 -7.16
N SER A 411 62.93 -9.26 -7.26
CA SER A 411 61.80 -10.21 -7.27
C SER A 411 61.69 -10.94 -8.59
N GLU A 412 60.98 -12.06 -8.58
CA GLU A 412 60.74 -12.85 -9.78
C GLU A 412 60.06 -12.04 -10.89
N ALA A 413 59.09 -11.16 -10.54
CA ALA A 413 58.37 -10.26 -11.43
C ALA A 413 59.34 -9.22 -12.06
N GLN A 414 60.23 -8.64 -11.23
CA GLN A 414 61.25 -7.69 -11.71
C GLN A 414 62.26 -8.35 -12.67
N ALA A 415 62.77 -9.50 -12.32
CA ALA A 415 63.72 -10.25 -13.14
C ALA A 415 63.10 -10.67 -14.53
N LYS A 416 61.81 -11.08 -14.50
CA LYS A 416 61.06 -11.34 -15.73
C LYS A 416 60.90 -10.09 -16.59
N ALA A 417 60.52 -8.96 -15.99
CA ALA A 417 60.37 -7.70 -16.71
C ALA A 417 61.69 -7.21 -17.34
N ILE A 418 62.82 -7.45 -16.71
CA ILE A 418 64.15 -7.15 -17.24
C ILE A 418 64.48 -8.03 -18.45
N LEU A 419 64.15 -9.31 -18.39
CA LEU A 419 64.38 -10.25 -19.51
C LEU A 419 63.46 -9.96 -20.71
N ASP A 420 62.25 -9.50 -20.46
CA ASP A 420 61.25 -9.11 -21.49
C ASP A 420 61.49 -7.69 -22.04
N MET A 421 62.53 -6.96 -21.56
CA MET A 421 62.81 -5.59 -21.94
C MET A 421 63.36 -5.51 -23.38
N LYS A 422 62.72 -4.66 -24.18
CA LYS A 422 63.20 -4.42 -25.57
C LYS A 422 64.50 -3.63 -25.57
N LEU A 423 65.45 -3.96 -26.47
CA LEU A 423 66.78 -3.32 -26.64
C LEU A 423 66.63 -1.78 -26.81
N ALA A 424 65.55 -1.28 -27.41
CA ALA A 424 65.29 0.15 -27.57
C ALA A 424 65.23 0.90 -26.25
N ARG A 425 64.80 0.24 -25.14
CA ARG A 425 64.68 0.83 -23.81
C ARG A 425 66.02 1.01 -23.09
N LEU A 426 67.12 0.63 -23.67
CA LEU A 426 68.46 0.79 -23.09
C LEU A 426 69.06 2.21 -23.30
N ALA A 427 68.39 3.06 -24.09
CA ALA A 427 68.89 4.43 -24.36
C ALA A 427 68.77 5.33 -23.11
N LYS A 428 69.73 6.27 -22.91
CA LYS A 428 69.71 7.20 -21.80
C LYS A 428 68.43 8.00 -21.65
N LEU A 429 67.76 8.36 -22.74
CA LEU A 429 66.47 9.06 -22.74
C LEU A 429 65.32 8.20 -22.11
N GLU A 430 65.35 6.90 -22.32
CA GLU A 430 64.40 5.96 -21.73
C GLU A 430 64.51 5.86 -20.21
N LYS A 431 65.77 5.92 -19.65
CA LYS A 431 65.97 5.94 -18.19
C LYS A 431 65.25 7.16 -17.55
N VAL A 432 65.32 8.32 -18.18
CA VAL A 432 64.65 9.54 -17.69
C VAL A 432 63.13 9.35 -17.75
N GLN A 433 62.61 8.80 -18.83
CA GLN A 433 61.16 8.54 -18.99
C GLN A 433 60.65 7.56 -17.94
N ILE A 434 61.38 6.44 -17.69
CA ILE A 434 61.00 5.47 -16.64
C ILE A 434 61.02 6.09 -15.27
N ASN A 435 61.97 6.97 -14.98
CA ASN A 435 61.99 7.66 -13.69
C ASN A 435 60.83 8.66 -13.53
N THR A 436 60.50 9.44 -14.57
CA THR A 436 59.34 10.34 -14.57
C THR A 436 58.05 9.55 -14.40
N GLU A 437 57.86 8.42 -15.14
CA GLU A 437 56.70 7.53 -14.99
C GLU A 437 56.59 7.00 -13.56
N LYS A 438 57.73 6.60 -12.92
CA LYS A 438 57.73 6.15 -11.53
C LYS A 438 57.29 7.27 -10.59
N GLU A 439 57.87 8.51 -10.75
CA GLU A 439 57.50 9.65 -9.88
C GLU A 439 56.01 10.00 -9.97
N GLU A 440 55.42 10.00 -11.19
CA GLU A 440 53.98 10.18 -11.42
C GLU A 440 53.15 9.11 -10.70
N LEU A 441 53.53 7.83 -10.88
CA LEU A 441 52.85 6.71 -10.22
C LEU A 441 52.98 6.75 -8.68
N VAL A 442 54.12 7.15 -8.14
CA VAL A 442 54.28 7.34 -6.68
C VAL A 442 53.40 8.48 -6.16
N ALA A 443 53.29 9.57 -6.90
CA ALA A 443 52.41 10.67 -6.56
C ALA A 443 50.93 10.20 -6.53
N GLU A 444 50.53 9.45 -7.55
CA GLU A 444 49.16 8.88 -7.61
C GLU A 444 48.91 7.83 -6.52
N PHE A 445 49.90 6.96 -6.25
CA PHE A 445 49.82 6.00 -5.14
C PHE A 445 49.60 6.70 -3.79
N ASN A 446 50.31 7.79 -3.53
CA ASN A 446 50.17 8.60 -2.30
C ASN A 446 48.78 9.26 -2.26
N ARG A 447 48.27 9.74 -3.40
CA ARG A 447 46.90 10.27 -3.54
C ARG A 447 45.85 9.22 -3.16
N LEU A 448 45.99 8.01 -3.71
CA LEU A 448 45.09 6.89 -3.40
C LEU A 448 45.17 6.48 -1.93
N ALA A 449 46.36 6.52 -1.32
CA ALA A 449 46.51 6.22 0.09
C ALA A 449 45.75 7.22 0.99
N LEU A 450 45.66 8.49 0.59
CA LEU A 450 44.85 9.48 1.31
C LEU A 450 43.34 9.15 1.18
N ILE A 451 42.86 8.74 0.00
CA ILE A 451 41.45 8.33 -0.21
C ILE A 451 41.12 7.09 0.61
N LEU A 452 42.02 6.11 0.73
CA LEU A 452 41.85 4.92 1.57
C LEU A 452 41.71 5.28 3.06
N LYS A 453 42.35 6.38 3.50
CA LYS A 453 42.24 6.88 4.89
C LYS A 453 40.92 7.63 5.11
N ASP A 454 40.52 8.49 4.19
CA ASP A 454 39.26 9.24 4.23
C ASP A 454 38.69 9.42 2.82
N PRO A 455 37.61 8.68 2.47
CA PRO A 455 37.00 8.75 1.15
C PRO A 455 36.03 9.94 0.96
N THR A 456 35.76 10.73 1.99
CA THR A 456 34.67 11.72 2.01
C THR A 456 34.80 12.77 0.92
N ASP A 457 35.97 13.38 0.76
CA ASP A 457 36.20 14.42 -0.23
C ASP A 457 36.12 13.89 -1.69
N GLU A 458 36.57 12.66 -1.90
CA GLU A 458 36.51 12.05 -3.23
C GLU A 458 35.07 11.66 -3.59
N LEU A 459 34.29 11.14 -2.62
CA LEU A 459 32.85 10.88 -2.81
C LEU A 459 32.09 12.16 -3.12
N ARG A 460 32.38 13.24 -2.42
CA ARG A 460 31.75 14.55 -2.70
C ARG A 460 32.01 14.98 -4.14
N LYS A 461 33.24 14.84 -4.65
CA LYS A 461 33.56 15.15 -6.04
C LYS A 461 32.79 14.29 -7.02
N ILE A 462 32.69 12.99 -6.77
CA ILE A 462 31.91 12.06 -7.60
C ILE A 462 30.43 12.47 -7.61
N PHE A 463 29.82 12.77 -6.47
CA PHE A 463 28.42 13.19 -6.40
C PHE A 463 28.17 14.52 -7.12
N ILE A 464 29.07 15.50 -7.00
CA ILE A 464 28.99 16.76 -7.73
C ILE A 464 29.14 16.51 -9.26
N GLU A 465 30.05 15.63 -9.69
CA GLU A 465 30.22 15.26 -11.09
C GLU A 465 28.92 14.65 -11.66
N ILE A 466 28.35 13.66 -10.97
CA ILE A 466 27.09 13.01 -11.39
C ILE A 466 25.93 14.02 -11.45
N LYS A 467 25.81 14.88 -10.43
CA LYS A 467 24.81 15.95 -10.39
C LYS A 467 24.95 16.88 -11.62
N ASN A 468 26.17 17.34 -11.91
CA ASN A 468 26.42 18.28 -13.01
C ASN A 468 26.22 17.64 -14.40
N LYS A 469 26.50 16.35 -14.52
CA LYS A 469 26.42 15.62 -15.79
C LYS A 469 25.00 15.20 -16.17
N TYR A 470 24.19 14.82 -15.17
CA TYR A 470 22.87 14.21 -15.39
C TYR A 470 21.70 14.95 -14.70
N GLY A 471 22.00 15.97 -13.89
CA GLY A 471 20.97 16.79 -13.24
C GLY A 471 20.15 17.56 -14.27
N ASP A 472 18.86 17.63 -14.04
CA ASP A 472 17.91 18.37 -14.88
C ASP A 472 16.87 19.10 -14.00
N GLU A 473 16.00 19.88 -14.67
CA GLU A 473 14.93 20.58 -13.99
C GLU A 473 13.81 19.63 -13.55
N ARG A 474 13.12 20.04 -12.49
CA ARG A 474 11.95 19.33 -11.95
C ARG A 474 10.79 19.36 -12.97
N ARG A 475 10.11 18.24 -13.13
CA ARG A 475 8.93 18.10 -14.01
C ARG A 475 7.62 18.26 -13.24
N THR A 476 7.55 17.79 -11.99
CA THR A 476 6.35 17.90 -11.15
C THR A 476 6.34 19.24 -10.44
N VAL A 477 5.30 20.03 -10.63
CA VAL A 477 5.08 21.30 -9.92
C VAL A 477 4.57 21.00 -8.50
N ILE A 478 5.01 21.78 -7.51
CA ILE A 478 4.53 21.64 -6.12
C ILE A 478 3.80 22.93 -5.72
N THR A 479 2.54 22.79 -5.33
CA THR A 479 1.71 23.91 -4.89
C THR A 479 1.03 23.60 -3.56
N GLN A 480 0.60 24.64 -2.85
CA GLN A 480 -0.23 24.53 -1.64
C GLN A 480 -1.70 24.79 -1.98
N ILE A 481 -2.22 24.09 -2.98
CA ILE A 481 -3.65 24.12 -3.29
C ILE A 481 -4.31 23.05 -2.41
N GLU A 482 -5.48 23.38 -1.82
CA GLU A 482 -6.27 22.40 -1.12
C GLU A 482 -6.72 21.28 -2.06
N ALA A 483 -6.61 20.06 -1.59
CA ALA A 483 -7.06 18.88 -2.34
C ALA A 483 -8.58 18.95 -2.53
N THR A 484 -9.07 18.52 -3.70
CA THR A 484 -10.51 18.37 -3.93
C THR A 484 -11.00 17.18 -3.08
N PRO A 485 -11.95 17.39 -2.13
CA PRO A 485 -12.48 16.26 -1.35
C PRO A 485 -13.13 15.25 -2.30
N LYS A 486 -12.71 13.99 -2.27
CA LYS A 486 -13.39 12.91 -3.01
C LYS A 486 -14.68 12.50 -2.29
N GLU A 487 -15.61 11.87 -2.99
CA GLU A 487 -16.91 11.47 -2.41
C GLU A 487 -16.77 10.69 -1.09
N ASP A 488 -15.69 9.93 -0.90
CA ASP A 488 -15.37 9.22 0.35
C ASP A 488 -14.90 10.16 1.50
N GLU A 489 -14.59 11.44 1.22
CA GLU A 489 -14.10 12.43 2.18
C GLU A 489 -15.16 13.52 2.49
N GLU A 490 -16.28 13.57 1.74
CA GLU A 490 -17.37 14.54 1.90
C GLU A 490 -18.24 14.39 3.13
N ILE A 491 -17.97 13.45 4.01
CA ILE A 491 -18.70 13.24 5.27
C ILE A 491 -18.71 14.52 6.15
N ALA A 492 -17.88 15.52 5.84
CA ALA A 492 -17.73 16.74 6.62
C ALA A 492 -18.79 17.83 6.34
N GLU A 493 -19.51 17.80 5.21
CA GLU A 493 -20.45 18.86 4.79
C GLU A 493 -21.93 18.47 4.81
N VAL A 494 -22.26 17.22 5.16
CA VAL A 494 -23.66 16.81 5.33
C VAL A 494 -24.17 17.30 6.66
N GLU A 495 -25.18 18.17 6.66
CA GLU A 495 -25.86 18.55 7.90
C GLU A 495 -26.42 17.31 8.61
N PRO A 496 -26.15 17.15 9.92
CA PRO A 496 -26.60 15.97 10.66
C PRO A 496 -28.11 15.97 10.81
N GLU A 497 -28.80 15.13 10.06
CA GLU A 497 -30.24 14.91 10.19
C GLU A 497 -30.52 13.59 10.88
N LYS A 498 -31.33 13.62 11.96
CA LYS A 498 -31.78 12.42 12.67
C LYS A 498 -32.76 11.64 11.80
N CYS A 499 -32.45 10.38 11.54
CA CYS A 499 -33.31 9.51 10.74
C CYS A 499 -33.44 8.11 11.36
N VAL A 500 -34.41 7.37 10.84
CA VAL A 500 -34.66 5.96 11.16
C VAL A 500 -34.35 5.16 9.88
N VAL A 501 -33.44 4.23 9.96
CA VAL A 501 -33.17 3.28 8.88
C VAL A 501 -33.99 2.03 9.12
N VAL A 502 -34.71 1.61 8.11
CA VAL A 502 -35.58 0.44 8.09
C VAL A 502 -35.07 -0.57 7.08
N MET A 503 -34.85 -1.81 7.52
CA MET A 503 -34.47 -2.95 6.69
C MET A 503 -35.59 -3.99 6.74
N THR A 504 -35.89 -4.63 5.59
CA THR A 504 -36.94 -5.65 5.49
C THR A 504 -36.33 -7.05 5.38
N GLU A 505 -37.13 -8.10 5.60
CA GLU A 505 -36.73 -9.50 5.40
C GLU A 505 -36.33 -9.79 3.94
N GLY A 506 -36.95 -9.10 2.98
CA GLY A 506 -36.59 -9.19 1.56
C GLY A 506 -35.27 -8.48 1.19
N GLY A 507 -34.56 -7.91 2.15
CA GLY A 507 -33.27 -7.26 1.96
C GLY A 507 -33.34 -5.89 1.29
N THR A 508 -34.45 -5.16 1.45
CA THR A 508 -34.58 -3.76 1.05
C THR A 508 -34.28 -2.83 2.24
N ILE A 509 -33.74 -1.66 1.95
CA ILE A 509 -33.37 -0.66 2.95
C ILE A 509 -33.83 0.74 2.54
N LYS A 510 -34.27 1.53 3.49
CA LYS A 510 -34.62 2.95 3.32
C LYS A 510 -34.34 3.74 4.59
N ARG A 511 -34.14 5.06 4.49
CA ARG A 511 -34.10 5.97 5.62
C ARG A 511 -35.34 6.86 5.65
N ILE A 512 -35.82 7.13 6.86
CA ILE A 512 -37.00 7.96 7.07
C ILE A 512 -36.62 9.04 8.08
N PRO A 513 -36.77 10.37 7.78
CA PRO A 513 -36.52 11.43 8.75
C PRO A 513 -37.34 11.25 10.01
N THR A 514 -36.74 11.46 11.18
CA THR A 514 -37.47 11.31 12.48
C THR A 514 -38.66 12.26 12.60
N THR A 515 -38.66 13.40 11.92
CA THR A 515 -39.75 14.36 11.83
C THR A 515 -41.04 13.78 11.23
N SER A 516 -40.94 12.66 10.50
CA SER A 516 -42.07 11.94 9.90
C SER A 516 -42.87 11.10 10.91
N PHE A 517 -42.32 10.90 12.13
CA PHE A 517 -42.96 10.11 13.19
C PHE A 517 -43.55 11.03 14.24
N ARG A 518 -44.91 11.12 14.32
CA ARG A 518 -45.62 11.84 15.39
C ARG A 518 -46.02 10.91 16.50
N THR A 519 -45.84 11.34 17.75
CA THR A 519 -46.27 10.59 18.95
C THR A 519 -47.78 10.37 18.92
N GLN A 520 -48.21 9.14 19.17
CA GLN A 520 -49.61 8.75 19.18
C GLN A 520 -50.01 8.20 20.56
N LYS A 521 -51.26 8.34 20.91
CA LYS A 521 -51.80 7.71 22.13
C LYS A 521 -51.75 6.17 21.98
N LYS A 522 -51.55 5.46 23.10
CA LYS A 522 -51.66 4.00 23.13
C LYS A 522 -52.97 3.54 22.50
N ASN A 523 -52.97 2.43 21.79
CA ASN A 523 -54.07 1.92 20.99
C ASN A 523 -54.55 2.84 19.83
N GLY A 524 -53.72 3.78 19.35
CA GLY A 524 -53.97 4.57 18.15
C GLY A 524 -54.04 3.70 16.89
N LYS A 525 -54.63 4.22 15.80
CA LYS A 525 -54.75 3.46 14.53
C LYS A 525 -53.40 3.20 13.81
N GLY A 526 -52.33 3.86 14.21
CA GLY A 526 -51.01 3.75 13.59
C GLY A 526 -50.98 4.28 12.16
N VAL A 527 -49.79 4.25 11.55
CA VAL A 527 -49.59 4.53 10.14
C VAL A 527 -49.46 3.18 9.41
N LYS A 528 -50.16 3.01 8.27
CA LYS A 528 -50.14 1.76 7.48
C LYS A 528 -48.70 1.42 7.13
N SER A 529 -48.26 0.19 7.43
CA SER A 529 -46.94 -0.33 7.04
C SER A 529 -47.00 -0.95 5.63
N GLN A 530 -45.85 -1.15 5.06
CA GLN A 530 -45.68 -1.73 3.72
C GLN A 530 -45.97 -3.24 3.72
N ASP A 531 -46.18 -3.84 2.56
CA ASP A 531 -46.47 -5.29 2.43
C ASP A 531 -45.23 -6.19 2.73
N ASP A 532 -44.01 -5.63 2.75
CA ASP A 532 -42.79 -6.40 3.08
C ASP A 532 -42.48 -6.32 4.59
N ILE A 533 -42.09 -7.45 5.18
CA ILE A 533 -41.90 -7.58 6.62
C ILE A 533 -40.64 -6.86 7.07
N THR A 534 -40.77 -5.93 8.00
CA THR A 534 -39.63 -5.23 8.60
C THR A 534 -38.83 -6.16 9.50
N SER A 535 -37.54 -6.36 9.18
CA SER A 535 -36.61 -7.19 9.96
C SER A 535 -35.83 -6.42 11.01
N CYS A 536 -35.39 -5.21 10.69
CA CYS A 536 -34.60 -4.38 11.59
C CYS A 536 -34.94 -2.88 11.45
N VAL A 537 -34.95 -2.18 12.54
CA VAL A 537 -35.19 -0.72 12.62
C VAL A 537 -34.09 -0.09 13.48
N LEU A 538 -33.44 0.96 12.99
CA LEU A 538 -32.30 1.59 13.66
C LEU A 538 -32.41 3.11 13.59
N ARG A 539 -32.27 3.80 14.74
CA ARG A 539 -32.12 5.25 14.79
C ARG A 539 -30.65 5.63 14.58
N THR A 540 -30.42 6.65 13.75
CA THR A 540 -29.06 7.10 13.38
C THR A 540 -29.08 8.53 12.85
N ASN A 541 -27.95 9.07 12.42
CA ASN A 541 -27.82 10.34 11.70
C ASN A 541 -27.32 10.12 10.28
N THR A 542 -27.61 11.05 9.39
CA THR A 542 -27.13 11.01 8.00
C THR A 542 -25.62 10.92 7.88
N ILE A 543 -24.88 11.49 8.82
CA ILE A 543 -23.40 11.50 8.87
C ILE A 543 -22.77 10.22 9.42
N ASP A 544 -23.56 9.29 9.95
CA ASP A 544 -23.07 8.06 10.56
C ASP A 544 -22.76 6.99 9.51
N SER A 545 -21.91 6.02 9.88
CA SER A 545 -21.67 4.81 9.09
C SER A 545 -22.54 3.67 9.58
N LEU A 546 -23.23 3.02 8.66
CA LEU A 546 -24.00 1.81 8.90
C LEU A 546 -23.16 0.57 8.63
N MET A 547 -23.10 -0.33 9.59
CA MET A 547 -22.57 -1.68 9.41
C MET A 547 -23.75 -2.63 9.15
N ILE A 548 -23.74 -3.33 8.03
CA ILE A 548 -24.71 -4.38 7.68
C ILE A 548 -24.01 -5.72 7.81
N PHE A 549 -24.59 -6.65 8.54
CA PHE A 549 -24.03 -7.98 8.78
C PHE A 549 -24.86 -9.02 8.02
N SER A 550 -24.17 -9.93 7.31
CA SER A 550 -24.84 -11.01 6.61
C SER A 550 -25.03 -12.26 7.49
N ASN A 551 -25.89 -13.16 7.04
CA ASN A 551 -26.13 -14.48 7.65
C ASN A 551 -24.85 -15.34 7.69
N LYS A 552 -23.83 -15.04 6.87
CA LYS A 552 -22.51 -15.70 6.85
C LYS A 552 -21.48 -15.05 7.80
N GLY A 553 -21.85 -14.00 8.55
CA GLY A 553 -20.94 -13.30 9.46
C GLY A 553 -19.98 -12.35 8.77
N LEU A 554 -20.27 -11.93 7.53
CA LEU A 554 -19.57 -10.85 6.86
C LEU A 554 -20.20 -9.49 7.23
N MET A 555 -19.38 -8.45 7.24
CA MET A 555 -19.80 -7.07 7.47
C MET A 555 -19.56 -6.23 6.22
N TYR A 556 -20.54 -5.43 5.89
CA TYR A 556 -20.51 -4.40 4.87
C TYR A 556 -20.67 -3.03 5.50
N ARG A 557 -19.93 -2.04 5.01
CA ARG A 557 -20.03 -0.65 5.50
C ARG A 557 -20.67 0.23 4.45
N LEU A 558 -21.64 1.03 4.87
CA LEU A 558 -22.39 1.97 4.05
C LEU A 558 -22.55 3.30 4.80
N LEU A 559 -22.52 4.43 4.12
CA LEU A 559 -22.90 5.70 4.72
C LEU A 559 -24.42 5.80 4.81
N VAL A 560 -24.95 6.28 5.94
CA VAL A 560 -26.39 6.47 6.10
C VAL A 560 -26.95 7.43 5.06
N ASN A 561 -26.17 8.42 4.65
CA ASN A 561 -26.57 9.36 3.60
C ASN A 561 -26.76 8.72 2.22
N ASP A 562 -26.06 7.62 1.92
CA ASP A 562 -26.21 6.87 0.65
C ASP A 562 -27.52 6.06 0.58
N ILE A 563 -28.23 5.90 1.70
CA ILE A 563 -29.50 5.19 1.76
C ILE A 563 -30.60 6.13 1.26
N PRO A 564 -31.45 5.70 0.29
CA PRO A 564 -32.50 6.54 -0.26
C PRO A 564 -33.51 6.97 0.82
N VAL A 565 -33.92 8.23 0.75
CA VAL A 565 -35.00 8.77 1.61
C VAL A 565 -36.32 8.16 1.17
N GLY A 566 -37.05 7.62 2.13
CA GLY A 566 -38.36 7.02 1.89
C GLY A 566 -39.44 7.53 2.85
N THR A 567 -40.66 7.18 2.55
CA THR A 567 -41.80 7.35 3.44
C THR A 567 -42.14 6.03 4.14
N ASN A 568 -43.05 6.04 5.09
CA ASN A 568 -43.51 4.81 5.76
C ASN A 568 -44.09 3.77 4.80
N THR A 569 -44.62 4.20 3.64
CA THR A 569 -45.27 3.35 2.63
C THR A 569 -44.42 3.13 1.36
N SER A 570 -43.26 3.82 1.21
CA SER A 570 -42.42 3.63 0.01
C SER A 570 -41.66 2.30 0.08
N GLN A 571 -41.34 1.75 -1.09
CA GLN A 571 -40.48 0.59 -1.22
C GLN A 571 -39.02 1.02 -1.05
N GLY A 572 -38.22 0.28 -0.25
CA GLY A 572 -36.79 0.53 -0.10
C GLY A 572 -35.99 0.08 -1.32
N LEU A 573 -34.68 0.42 -1.33
CA LEU A 573 -33.75 -0.08 -2.34
C LEU A 573 -33.13 -1.40 -1.85
N SER A 574 -32.83 -2.32 -2.77
CA SER A 574 -32.13 -3.56 -2.41
C SER A 574 -30.74 -3.24 -1.84
N ILE A 575 -30.38 -3.83 -0.70
CA ILE A 575 -29.06 -3.69 -0.06
C ILE A 575 -27.95 -4.11 -1.04
N ARG A 576 -28.20 -5.11 -1.88
CA ARG A 576 -27.22 -5.57 -2.89
C ARG A 576 -26.89 -4.51 -3.94
N ALA A 577 -27.76 -3.53 -4.15
CA ALA A 577 -27.48 -2.40 -5.05
C ALA A 577 -26.55 -1.35 -4.41
N LEU A 578 -26.45 -1.33 -3.08
CA LEU A 578 -25.65 -0.38 -2.32
C LEU A 578 -24.30 -0.95 -1.90
N VAL A 579 -24.22 -2.28 -1.67
CA VAL A 579 -22.99 -2.99 -1.25
C VAL A 579 -22.79 -4.26 -2.07
N ASN A 580 -21.54 -4.66 -2.30
CA ASN A 580 -21.18 -5.84 -3.10
C ASN A 580 -21.40 -7.15 -2.30
N MET A 581 -22.64 -7.47 -1.97
CA MET A 581 -23.03 -8.68 -1.27
C MET A 581 -23.14 -9.86 -2.25
N MET A 582 -22.63 -11.03 -1.87
CA MET A 582 -22.65 -12.23 -2.73
C MET A 582 -24.09 -12.73 -2.93
N PRO A 583 -24.38 -13.42 -4.05
CA PRO A 583 -25.75 -13.87 -4.38
C PRO A 583 -26.38 -14.81 -3.33
N ASP A 584 -25.56 -15.57 -2.60
CA ASP A 584 -25.94 -16.56 -1.59
C ASP A 584 -25.91 -16.02 -0.14
N GLU A 585 -25.73 -14.70 0.02
CA GLU A 585 -25.78 -14.01 1.30
C GLU A 585 -27.09 -13.27 1.46
N GLU A 586 -27.56 -13.20 2.73
CA GLU A 586 -28.72 -12.43 3.12
C GLU A 586 -28.35 -11.47 4.24
N PRO A 587 -28.87 -10.23 4.25
CA PRO A 587 -28.65 -9.31 5.37
C PRO A 587 -29.40 -9.83 6.61
N ALA A 588 -28.66 -9.95 7.72
CA ALA A 588 -29.19 -10.48 8.99
C ALA A 588 -29.52 -9.39 9.99
N THR A 589 -28.63 -8.42 10.17
CA THR A 589 -28.82 -7.31 11.11
C THR A 589 -27.96 -6.12 10.70
N MET A 590 -28.26 -4.94 11.26
CA MET A 590 -27.48 -3.72 11.03
C MET A 590 -27.24 -2.97 12.33
N TYR A 591 -26.13 -2.21 12.37
CA TYR A 591 -25.82 -1.31 13.46
C TYR A 591 -25.14 -0.05 12.95
N SER A 592 -25.33 1.09 13.64
CA SER A 592 -24.72 2.36 13.28
C SER A 592 -23.49 2.65 14.12
N ILE A 593 -22.43 3.11 13.45
CA ILE A 593 -21.25 3.68 14.11
C ILE A 593 -21.43 5.19 14.12
N TYR A 594 -21.66 5.75 15.28
CA TYR A 594 -21.69 7.19 15.48
C TYR A 594 -20.31 7.79 15.32
N ARG A 595 -20.24 8.96 14.69
CA ARG A 595 -18.96 9.63 14.38
C ARG A 595 -18.13 9.89 15.64
N ASP A 596 -18.77 10.26 16.74
CA ASP A 596 -18.16 10.60 18.02
C ASP A 596 -18.34 9.46 19.06
N THR A 597 -18.35 8.19 18.60
CA THR A 597 -18.54 7.07 19.53
C THR A 597 -17.32 6.90 20.42
N ASP A 598 -17.57 6.77 21.71
CA ASP A 598 -16.59 6.42 22.74
C ASP A 598 -16.56 4.90 23.05
N ALA A 599 -17.26 4.10 22.26
CA ALA A 599 -17.28 2.65 22.37
C ALA A 599 -15.92 2.03 22.04
N LYS A 600 -15.53 1.02 22.80
CA LYS A 600 -14.26 0.30 22.62
C LYS A 600 -14.40 -0.99 21.81
N PHE A 601 -15.58 -1.63 21.89
CA PHE A 601 -15.81 -2.94 21.33
C PHE A 601 -17.12 -3.03 20.55
N VAL A 602 -17.16 -3.95 19.59
CA VAL A 602 -18.38 -4.45 18.96
C VAL A 602 -18.77 -5.75 19.64
N LEU A 603 -19.97 -5.80 20.18
CA LEU A 603 -20.59 -6.99 20.77
C LEU A 603 -21.41 -7.71 19.71
N PHE A 604 -21.19 -8.99 19.52
CA PHE A 604 -22.01 -9.88 18.70
C PHE A 604 -22.73 -10.87 19.59
N VAL A 605 -24.02 -11.08 19.30
CA VAL A 605 -24.85 -12.03 20.04
C VAL A 605 -25.57 -12.92 19.04
N SER A 606 -25.42 -14.24 19.19
CA SER A 606 -26.13 -15.22 18.35
C SER A 606 -27.48 -15.61 18.95
N LYS A 607 -28.37 -16.15 18.13
CA LYS A 607 -29.67 -16.65 18.59
C LYS A 607 -29.55 -17.74 19.65
N ASN A 608 -28.54 -18.59 19.56
CA ASN A 608 -28.27 -19.65 20.51
C ASN A 608 -27.53 -19.17 21.79
N GLY A 609 -27.42 -17.85 21.99
CA GLY A 609 -26.92 -17.27 23.24
C GLY A 609 -25.39 -17.25 23.35
N LEU A 610 -24.65 -17.36 22.22
CA LEU A 610 -23.23 -17.06 22.19
C LEU A 610 -23.00 -15.54 22.11
N VAL A 611 -22.00 -15.07 22.86
CA VAL A 611 -21.59 -13.66 22.90
C VAL A 611 -20.10 -13.52 22.58
N LYS A 612 -19.75 -12.46 21.87
CA LYS A 612 -18.37 -12.17 21.47
C LYS A 612 -18.16 -10.67 21.51
N LYS A 613 -16.99 -10.21 21.98
CA LYS A 613 -16.58 -8.82 21.79
C LYS A 613 -15.26 -8.73 21.03
N THR A 614 -15.20 -7.78 20.09
CA THR A 614 -14.01 -7.52 19.24
C THR A 614 -13.70 -6.03 19.30
N PRO A 615 -12.43 -5.59 19.36
CA PRO A 615 -12.08 -4.19 19.35
C PRO A 615 -12.70 -3.46 18.13
N LEU A 616 -13.34 -2.31 18.38
CA LEU A 616 -14.02 -1.53 17.35
C LEU A 616 -13.07 -1.08 16.23
N GLU A 617 -11.82 -0.82 16.57
CA GLU A 617 -10.78 -0.41 15.59
C GLU A 617 -10.57 -1.41 14.44
N GLU A 618 -10.81 -2.71 14.68
CA GLU A 618 -10.69 -3.74 13.64
C GLU A 618 -11.72 -3.58 12.52
N TYR A 619 -12.81 -2.84 12.76
CA TYR A 619 -13.90 -2.59 11.81
C TYR A 619 -13.85 -1.19 11.20
N ILE A 620 -13.42 -0.18 11.95
CA ILE A 620 -13.39 1.23 11.49
C ILE A 620 -12.34 1.44 10.38
N LYS A 621 -11.20 0.76 10.45
CA LYS A 621 -10.11 0.90 9.48
C LYS A 621 -10.46 0.44 8.06
N THR A 622 -11.56 -0.27 7.87
CA THR A 622 -11.96 -0.82 6.57
C THR A 622 -12.94 0.10 5.87
N LYS A 623 -12.52 0.69 4.75
CA LYS A 623 -13.35 1.54 3.88
C LYS A 623 -13.93 0.79 2.66
N LYS A 624 -13.79 -0.54 2.59
CA LYS A 624 -14.18 -1.33 1.41
C LYS A 624 -15.68 -1.59 1.38
N LYS A 625 -16.33 -1.41 0.22
CA LYS A 625 -17.71 -1.87 -0.05
C LYS A 625 -17.81 -3.40 -0.21
N THR A 626 -16.69 -4.11 -0.19
CA THR A 626 -16.61 -5.60 -0.19
C THR A 626 -16.73 -6.12 1.23
N GLY A 627 -17.45 -7.24 1.43
CA GLY A 627 -17.64 -7.87 2.74
C GLY A 627 -16.31 -8.26 3.40
N ILE A 628 -16.22 -8.03 4.71
CA ILE A 628 -15.11 -8.47 5.56
C ILE A 628 -15.63 -9.43 6.63
N ALA A 629 -14.84 -10.44 6.97
CA ALA A 629 -15.19 -11.34 8.07
C ALA A 629 -15.34 -10.57 9.39
N ALA A 630 -16.51 -10.66 10.04
CA ALA A 630 -16.82 -9.97 11.28
C ALA A 630 -16.96 -10.94 12.45
N VAL A 631 -17.58 -12.09 12.24
CA VAL A 631 -17.81 -13.11 13.26
C VAL A 631 -17.94 -14.48 12.60
N SER A 632 -17.37 -15.53 13.22
CA SER A 632 -17.66 -16.90 12.82
C SER A 632 -18.93 -17.39 13.50
N ILE A 633 -19.87 -17.93 12.71
CA ILE A 633 -21.16 -18.42 13.19
C ILE A 633 -21.12 -19.95 13.13
N LYS A 634 -21.56 -20.62 14.21
CA LYS A 634 -21.65 -22.08 14.24
C LYS A 634 -22.76 -22.58 13.33
N GLU A 635 -22.58 -23.77 12.77
CA GLU A 635 -23.62 -24.43 11.97
C GLU A 635 -24.93 -24.56 12.78
N GLY A 636 -26.04 -24.17 12.17
CA GLY A 636 -27.37 -24.15 12.82
C GLY A 636 -27.65 -22.95 13.72
N ASP A 637 -26.68 -22.02 13.94
CA ASP A 637 -26.89 -20.78 14.66
C ASP A 637 -27.07 -19.59 13.68
N LYS A 638 -27.55 -18.47 14.18
CA LYS A 638 -27.70 -17.21 13.41
C LYS A 638 -27.27 -16.02 14.25
N LEU A 639 -26.72 -15.01 13.62
CA LEU A 639 -26.48 -13.72 14.26
C LEU A 639 -27.81 -13.07 14.61
N ALA A 640 -28.00 -12.75 15.89
CA ALA A 640 -29.23 -12.12 16.37
C ALA A 640 -29.07 -10.60 16.46
N LEU A 641 -28.01 -10.12 17.07
CA LEU A 641 -27.83 -8.71 17.41
C LEU A 641 -26.36 -8.31 17.37
N VAL A 642 -26.17 -7.03 17.10
CA VAL A 642 -24.86 -6.36 17.22
C VAL A 642 -25.06 -5.08 18.02
N SER A 643 -24.10 -4.73 18.88
CA SER A 643 -24.13 -3.49 19.66
C SER A 643 -22.72 -2.95 19.89
N LEU A 644 -22.60 -1.66 20.08
CA LEU A 644 -21.35 -1.02 20.51
C LEU A 644 -21.33 -0.93 22.04
N ILE A 645 -20.25 -1.40 22.65
CA ILE A 645 -20.06 -1.44 24.10
C ILE A 645 -18.69 -0.88 24.52
N LYS A 646 -18.64 -0.45 25.79
CA LYS A 646 -17.41 -0.21 26.55
C LYS A 646 -17.20 -1.38 27.53
N ASP A 647 -17.17 -1.05 28.81
CA ASP A 647 -17.02 -2.00 29.92
C ASP A 647 -18.29 -2.00 30.80
N GLU A 648 -19.49 -1.92 30.17
CA GLU A 648 -20.77 -1.87 30.85
C GLU A 648 -21.28 -3.25 31.24
N GLU A 649 -22.32 -3.29 32.08
CA GLU A 649 -23.14 -4.47 32.27
C GLU A 649 -24.07 -4.69 31.08
N LEU A 650 -24.35 -5.94 30.78
CA LEU A 650 -25.17 -6.39 29.66
C LEU A 650 -26.43 -7.10 30.17
N LEU A 651 -27.54 -6.83 29.49
CA LEU A 651 -28.79 -7.59 29.63
C LEU A 651 -28.97 -8.43 28.36
N LEU A 652 -29.13 -9.73 28.49
CA LEU A 652 -29.62 -10.61 27.42
C LEU A 652 -31.04 -11.05 27.75
N ILE A 653 -31.92 -10.88 26.80
CA ILE A 653 -33.36 -11.18 26.93
C ILE A 653 -33.72 -12.26 25.93
N THR A 654 -34.38 -13.34 26.40
CA THR A 654 -34.83 -14.43 25.59
C THR A 654 -36.28 -14.28 25.13
N LYS A 655 -36.65 -14.97 24.09
CA LYS A 655 -37.99 -15.02 23.52
C LYS A 655 -39.02 -15.55 24.51
N LYS A 656 -38.67 -16.50 25.37
CA LYS A 656 -39.54 -17.08 26.40
C LYS A 656 -39.57 -16.28 27.70
N GLY A 657 -38.81 -15.18 27.77
CA GLY A 657 -38.92 -14.23 28.88
C GLY A 657 -37.85 -14.32 29.95
N ASN A 658 -36.82 -15.06 29.78
CA ASN A 658 -35.67 -15.06 30.68
C ASN A 658 -34.76 -13.87 30.41
N VAL A 659 -34.21 -13.29 31.47
CA VAL A 659 -33.31 -12.14 31.47
C VAL A 659 -32.06 -12.46 32.27
N ILE A 660 -30.88 -12.29 31.71
CA ILE A 660 -29.62 -12.38 32.44
C ILE A 660 -28.89 -11.05 32.37
N ARG A 661 -28.36 -10.60 33.52
CA ARG A 661 -27.52 -9.39 33.66
C ARG A 661 -26.14 -9.82 34.13
N PHE A 662 -25.09 -9.44 33.40
CA PHE A 662 -23.69 -9.74 33.74
C PHE A 662 -22.76 -8.67 33.21
N ASN A 663 -21.51 -8.61 33.73
CA ASN A 663 -20.53 -7.62 33.33
C ASN A 663 -19.87 -8.04 32.01
N SER A 664 -19.76 -7.08 31.06
CA SER A 664 -19.12 -7.30 29.74
C SER A 664 -17.64 -7.69 29.83
N ASN A 665 -16.98 -7.41 30.97
CA ASN A 665 -15.59 -7.83 31.20
C ASN A 665 -15.42 -9.35 31.36
N GLU A 666 -16.49 -10.08 31.60
CA GLU A 666 -16.48 -11.56 31.58
C GLU A 666 -16.36 -12.11 30.15
N ILE A 667 -16.47 -11.28 29.12
CA ILE A 667 -16.24 -11.64 27.73
C ILE A 667 -14.84 -11.14 27.34
N GLY A 668 -13.88 -12.06 27.14
CA GLY A 668 -12.54 -11.70 26.64
C GLY A 668 -12.62 -11.13 25.21
N PRO A 669 -11.85 -10.08 24.87
CA PRO A 669 -11.80 -9.59 23.50
C PRO A 669 -11.16 -10.64 22.58
N THR A 670 -11.70 -10.79 21.36
CA THR A 670 -11.25 -11.78 20.38
C THR A 670 -11.18 -11.15 18.99
N SER A 671 -10.39 -11.76 18.09
CA SER A 671 -10.24 -11.33 16.69
C SER A 671 -11.54 -11.51 15.89
N ARG A 672 -11.63 -10.87 14.72
CA ARG A 672 -12.82 -10.88 13.86
C ARG A 672 -13.32 -12.28 13.50
N ALA A 673 -12.42 -13.17 13.07
CA ALA A 673 -12.75 -14.52 12.59
C ALA A 673 -12.86 -15.58 13.70
N SER A 674 -13.29 -15.23 14.91
CA SER A 674 -13.45 -16.14 16.03
C SER A 674 -14.93 -16.40 16.36
N PHE A 675 -15.18 -17.53 17.03
CA PHE A 675 -16.49 -17.87 17.59
C PHE A 675 -16.71 -17.15 18.94
N GLY A 676 -18.00 -16.99 19.32
CA GLY A 676 -18.37 -16.46 20.62
C GLY A 676 -18.27 -17.50 21.75
N VAL A 677 -18.38 -17.00 22.98
CA VAL A 677 -18.50 -17.80 24.21
C VAL A 677 -19.94 -17.81 24.71
N LYS A 678 -20.33 -18.77 25.55
CA LYS A 678 -21.69 -18.86 26.06
C LYS A 678 -22.04 -17.63 26.94
N GLY A 679 -23.06 -16.86 26.56
CA GLY A 679 -23.57 -15.70 27.28
C GLY A 679 -24.67 -16.11 28.28
N ILE A 680 -25.59 -16.96 27.82
CA ILE A 680 -26.73 -17.49 28.62
C ILE A 680 -26.93 -18.98 28.28
N SER A 681 -27.47 -19.76 29.22
CA SER A 681 -27.95 -21.13 28.99
C SER A 681 -29.44 -21.09 28.65
N LEU A 682 -29.74 -21.34 27.37
CA LEU A 682 -31.13 -21.36 26.88
C LEU A 682 -31.84 -22.68 27.20
N ASN A 683 -33.13 -22.64 27.40
CA ASN A 683 -34.00 -23.82 27.40
C ASN A 683 -34.26 -24.26 25.94
N GLU A 684 -34.71 -25.50 25.78
CA GLU A 684 -35.04 -26.03 24.43
C GLU A 684 -36.11 -25.17 23.74
N GLY A 685 -35.85 -24.78 22.48
CA GLY A 685 -36.75 -23.93 21.68
C GLY A 685 -36.77 -22.43 22.07
N ASP A 686 -35.88 -21.98 22.97
CA ASP A 686 -35.70 -20.57 23.30
C ASP A 686 -34.56 -19.93 22.49
N GLU A 687 -34.64 -18.62 22.21
CA GLU A 687 -33.68 -17.85 21.46
C GLU A 687 -33.52 -16.44 22.04
N ILE A 688 -32.38 -15.80 21.77
CA ILE A 688 -32.14 -14.40 22.13
C ILE A 688 -32.92 -13.47 21.21
N VAL A 689 -33.59 -12.47 21.78
CA VAL A 689 -34.33 -11.42 21.06
C VAL A 689 -33.81 -10.01 21.32
N SER A 690 -33.12 -9.77 22.45
CA SER A 690 -32.48 -8.47 22.72
C SER A 690 -31.21 -8.63 23.53
N ALA A 691 -30.23 -7.74 23.25
CA ALA A 691 -28.99 -7.60 24.01
C ALA A 691 -28.72 -6.10 24.19
N LEU A 692 -28.70 -5.66 25.43
CA LEU A 692 -28.74 -4.24 25.79
C LEU A 692 -27.58 -3.92 26.74
N PRO A 693 -26.69 -2.98 26.41
CA PRO A 693 -25.72 -2.42 27.35
C PRO A 693 -26.44 -1.45 28.32
N ILE A 694 -26.16 -1.57 29.59
CA ILE A 694 -26.69 -0.66 30.61
C ILE A 694 -25.76 0.54 30.72
N ARG A 695 -26.21 1.69 30.20
CA ARG A 695 -25.43 2.94 30.23
C ARG A 695 -25.82 3.85 31.38
N HIS A 696 -27.08 3.81 31.80
CA HIS A 696 -27.64 4.61 32.89
C HIS A 696 -28.44 3.72 33.83
N ASN A 697 -28.12 3.73 35.12
CA ASN A 697 -28.84 2.91 36.13
C ASN A 697 -30.26 3.40 36.42
N THR A 698 -30.64 4.56 35.93
CA THR A 698 -31.98 5.15 36.06
C THR A 698 -32.96 4.67 35.01
N ASP A 699 -32.48 4.04 33.93
CA ASP A 699 -33.33 3.53 32.88
C ASP A 699 -34.15 2.34 33.36
N THR A 700 -35.31 2.13 32.73
CA THR A 700 -36.19 0.97 32.96
C THR A 700 -36.15 0.07 31.73
N LEU A 701 -36.29 -1.26 31.93
CA LEU A 701 -36.38 -2.22 30.85
C LEU A 701 -37.81 -2.30 30.33
N ALA A 702 -38.06 -1.80 29.13
CA ALA A 702 -39.33 -1.95 28.43
C ALA A 702 -39.34 -3.23 27.63
N ILE A 703 -40.29 -4.12 27.84
CA ILE A 703 -40.44 -5.44 27.21
C ILE A 703 -41.76 -5.46 26.41
N PHE A 704 -41.72 -5.98 25.19
CA PHE A 704 -42.85 -6.05 24.26
C PHE A 704 -43.08 -7.46 23.74
N THR A 705 -44.33 -7.86 23.59
CA THR A 705 -44.72 -9.18 23.11
C THR A 705 -45.38 -9.13 21.75
N GLU A 706 -45.40 -10.26 21.07
CA GLU A 706 -46.00 -10.44 19.74
C GLU A 706 -47.47 -9.99 19.66
N SER A 707 -48.25 -10.23 20.74
CA SER A 707 -49.67 -9.84 20.81
C SER A 707 -49.93 -8.34 20.98
N GLY A 708 -48.90 -7.53 21.14
CA GLY A 708 -49.06 -6.08 21.34
C GLY A 708 -49.05 -5.62 22.77
N SER A 709 -48.79 -6.49 23.76
CA SER A 709 -48.64 -6.13 25.17
C SER A 709 -47.23 -5.62 25.46
N GLY A 710 -47.11 -4.67 26.40
CA GLY A 710 -45.84 -4.12 26.85
C GLY A 710 -45.88 -3.61 28.27
N LYS A 711 -44.73 -3.57 28.92
CA LYS A 711 -44.50 -3.03 30.27
C LYS A 711 -43.09 -2.51 30.44
N LYS A 712 -42.88 -1.66 31.44
CA LYS A 712 -41.58 -1.31 32.01
C LYS A 712 -41.29 -2.12 33.26
N VAL A 713 -40.05 -2.50 33.50
CA VAL A 713 -39.59 -3.17 34.73
C VAL A 713 -38.33 -2.43 35.21
N SER A 714 -38.23 -2.21 36.53
CA SER A 714 -37.04 -1.60 37.11
C SER A 714 -35.82 -2.51 36.95
N LEU A 715 -34.67 -1.96 36.64
CA LEU A 715 -33.41 -2.69 36.55
C LEU A 715 -32.99 -3.32 37.88
N THR A 716 -33.47 -2.81 38.99
CA THR A 716 -33.23 -3.37 40.33
C THR A 716 -33.84 -4.77 40.53
N GLU A 717 -34.84 -5.15 39.73
CA GLU A 717 -35.44 -6.48 39.76
C GLU A 717 -34.57 -7.55 39.05
N PHE A 718 -33.49 -7.11 38.39
CA PHE A 718 -32.54 -7.99 37.68
C PHE A 718 -31.13 -7.90 38.30
N PRO A 719 -30.84 -8.69 39.37
CA PRO A 719 -29.52 -8.71 39.98
C PRO A 719 -28.45 -9.22 39.00
N ALA A 720 -27.24 -8.70 39.14
CA ALA A 720 -26.10 -9.17 38.35
C ALA A 720 -25.77 -10.64 38.67
N GLN A 721 -25.51 -11.44 37.64
CA GLN A 721 -25.19 -12.85 37.69
C GLN A 721 -23.88 -13.13 36.94
N LYS A 722 -23.32 -14.33 37.09
CA LYS A 722 -22.23 -14.77 36.26
C LYS A 722 -22.73 -15.14 34.85
N ARG A 723 -21.94 -14.84 33.84
CA ARG A 723 -22.18 -15.26 32.47
C ARG A 723 -22.47 -16.78 32.36
N ALA A 724 -23.21 -17.18 31.34
CA ALA A 724 -23.62 -18.58 31.08
C ALA A 724 -24.64 -19.19 32.10
N GLY A 725 -25.19 -18.37 32.98
CA GLY A 725 -26.35 -18.78 33.84
C GLY A 725 -27.65 -18.92 33.02
N LYS A 726 -28.72 -19.41 33.62
CA LYS A 726 -30.07 -19.52 33.02
C LYS A 726 -30.83 -18.21 33.00
N GLY A 727 -30.34 -17.17 33.71
CA GLY A 727 -31.08 -15.95 33.94
C GLY A 727 -32.28 -16.14 34.89
N ILE A 728 -33.10 -15.10 35.01
CA ILE A 728 -34.33 -15.08 35.79
C ILE A 728 -35.52 -14.66 34.93
N ALA A 729 -36.71 -15.12 35.27
CA ALA A 729 -37.92 -14.75 34.54
C ALA A 729 -38.19 -13.24 34.64
N GLY A 730 -38.17 -12.53 33.53
CA GLY A 730 -38.48 -11.10 33.36
C GLY A 730 -39.86 -10.85 32.79
N TYR A 731 -40.49 -11.87 32.26
CA TYR A 731 -41.85 -11.85 31.74
C TYR A 731 -42.51 -13.21 31.85
N LYS A 732 -43.79 -13.26 32.18
CA LYS A 732 -44.53 -14.51 32.17
C LYS A 732 -45.22 -14.65 30.81
N ALA A 733 -44.59 -15.34 29.88
CA ALA A 733 -45.20 -15.68 28.60
C ALA A 733 -46.46 -16.55 28.81
N SER A 734 -47.51 -16.23 28.10
CA SER A 734 -48.78 -16.97 28.14
C SER A 734 -49.31 -17.11 26.71
N ASN A 735 -50.24 -18.02 26.47
CA ASN A 735 -50.89 -18.21 25.19
C ASN A 735 -51.61 -16.95 24.70
N ILE A 736 -51.94 -16.00 25.59
CA ILE A 736 -52.63 -14.74 25.31
C ILE A 736 -51.61 -13.64 24.94
N SER A 737 -50.51 -13.55 25.67
CA SER A 737 -49.49 -12.52 25.48
C SER A 737 -48.50 -12.83 24.35
N GLY A 738 -48.34 -14.10 23.97
CA GLY A 738 -47.36 -14.55 22.98
C GLY A 738 -45.93 -14.46 23.49
N ASP A 739 -44.99 -14.71 22.60
CA ASP A 739 -43.56 -14.61 22.85
C ASP A 739 -43.07 -13.15 22.91
N ILE A 740 -41.90 -12.91 23.54
CA ILE A 740 -41.24 -11.61 23.48
C ILE A 740 -40.65 -11.39 22.10
N VAL A 741 -40.92 -10.23 21.54
CA VAL A 741 -40.36 -9.78 20.24
C VAL A 741 -39.12 -8.93 20.42
N GLY A 742 -39.08 -8.12 21.49
CA GLY A 742 -37.94 -7.26 21.76
C GLY A 742 -38.09 -6.52 23.09
N ALA A 743 -36.95 -6.00 23.54
CA ALA A 743 -36.88 -5.14 24.72
C ALA A 743 -35.90 -3.99 24.47
N THR A 744 -36.10 -2.86 25.19
CA THR A 744 -35.19 -1.70 25.10
C THR A 744 -35.11 -0.98 26.43
N LEU A 745 -34.00 -0.30 26.70
CA LEU A 745 -33.86 0.55 27.89
C LEU A 745 -34.41 1.94 27.58
N VAL A 746 -35.31 2.43 28.46
CA VAL A 746 -35.98 3.71 28.28
C VAL A 746 -35.98 4.56 29.55
N ALA A 747 -35.79 5.87 29.36
CA ALA A 747 -36.14 6.91 30.31
C ALA A 747 -37.56 7.45 30.04
N ASP A 748 -38.14 8.20 30.95
CA ASP A 748 -39.53 8.66 30.81
C ASP A 748 -39.75 9.65 29.63
N GLU A 749 -38.70 10.38 29.23
CA GLU A 749 -38.73 11.31 28.10
C GLU A 749 -38.59 10.65 26.72
N ASP A 750 -38.24 9.37 26.68
CA ASP A 750 -38.05 8.62 25.43
C ASP A 750 -39.39 8.27 24.75
N ASN A 751 -39.30 8.03 23.45
CA ASN A 751 -40.35 7.44 22.65
C ASN A 751 -39.91 6.07 22.10
N VAL A 752 -40.87 5.15 21.98
CA VAL A 752 -40.63 3.83 21.41
C VAL A 752 -41.46 3.65 20.14
N LEU A 753 -40.79 3.38 19.05
CA LEU A 753 -41.42 3.02 17.77
C LEU A 753 -41.70 1.50 17.79
N ILE A 754 -42.98 1.15 17.70
CA ILE A 754 -43.45 -0.22 17.64
C ILE A 754 -43.90 -0.52 16.23
N VAL A 755 -43.22 -1.42 15.56
CA VAL A 755 -43.48 -1.83 14.17
C VAL A 755 -44.22 -3.16 14.19
N GLY A 756 -45.41 -3.16 13.63
CA GLY A 756 -46.25 -4.35 13.49
C GLY A 756 -46.45 -4.74 12.04
N ASP A 757 -47.10 -5.89 11.81
CA ASP A 757 -47.41 -6.41 10.48
C ASP A 757 -48.36 -5.52 9.67
N LYS A 758 -49.23 -4.75 10.31
CA LYS A 758 -50.26 -3.90 9.66
C LYS A 758 -50.04 -2.40 9.87
N SER A 759 -49.38 -2.02 10.96
CA SER A 759 -49.23 -0.62 11.31
C SER A 759 -48.04 -0.37 12.23
N THR A 760 -47.49 0.84 12.13
CA THR A 760 -46.42 1.34 13.01
C THR A 760 -46.97 2.40 13.93
N ILE A 761 -46.67 2.32 15.22
CA ILE A 761 -47.09 3.32 16.25
C ILE A 761 -45.87 3.82 17.01
N CYS A 762 -45.88 5.11 17.37
CA CYS A 762 -44.86 5.72 18.23
C CYS A 762 -45.51 6.03 19.58
N VAL A 763 -45.05 5.39 20.67
CA VAL A 763 -45.59 5.49 22.00
C VAL A 763 -44.58 6.14 22.93
N SER A 764 -45.04 7.11 23.79
CA SER A 764 -44.20 7.70 24.82
C SER A 764 -43.87 6.66 25.89
N ALA A 765 -42.62 6.62 26.38
CA ALA A 765 -42.23 5.73 27.45
C ALA A 765 -43.03 5.97 28.77
N LYS A 766 -43.52 7.20 29.00
CA LYS A 766 -44.45 7.53 30.10
C LYS A 766 -45.75 6.75 30.05
N ASP A 767 -46.24 6.44 28.85
CA ASP A 767 -47.50 5.71 28.67
C ASP A 767 -47.35 4.19 28.83
N ILE A 768 -46.10 3.68 28.91
CA ILE A 768 -45.80 2.27 29.15
C ILE A 768 -45.81 2.03 30.66
N PRO A 769 -46.69 1.14 31.20
CA PRO A 769 -46.84 0.96 32.64
C PRO A 769 -45.60 0.32 33.27
N LEU A 770 -45.16 0.88 34.41
CA LEU A 770 -44.15 0.27 35.27
C LEU A 770 -44.80 -0.87 36.08
N GLN A 771 -44.28 -2.07 35.98
CA GLN A 771 -44.86 -3.27 36.62
C GLN A 771 -43.73 -4.21 37.07
N SER A 772 -44.10 -5.16 37.95
CA SER A 772 -43.19 -6.20 38.41
C SER A 772 -42.77 -7.13 37.24
N ARG A 773 -41.63 -7.79 37.37
CA ARG A 773 -41.06 -8.66 36.32
C ARG A 773 -41.95 -9.84 35.91
N LEU A 774 -42.86 -10.31 36.79
CA LEU A 774 -43.73 -11.45 36.50
C LEU A 774 -45.12 -11.05 36.00
N SER A 775 -45.44 -9.75 35.85
CA SER A 775 -46.71 -9.28 35.30
C SER A 775 -46.79 -9.49 33.78
N VAL A 776 -48.00 -9.43 33.23
CA VAL A 776 -48.31 -9.71 31.82
C VAL A 776 -48.18 -8.46 30.91
N GLY A 777 -48.05 -7.26 31.51
CA GLY A 777 -48.06 -6.00 30.74
C GLY A 777 -49.48 -5.54 30.35
N ASN A 778 -49.56 -4.37 29.71
CA ASN A 778 -50.80 -3.78 29.20
C ASN A 778 -50.80 -3.80 27.68
N GLN A 779 -51.97 -3.87 27.06
CA GLN A 779 -52.13 -3.77 25.64
C GLN A 779 -51.75 -2.37 25.12
N LEU A 780 -50.75 -2.29 24.24
CA LEU A 780 -50.25 -1.05 23.64
C LEU A 780 -50.65 -0.96 22.15
N SER A 781 -50.82 -2.09 21.48
CA SER A 781 -51.26 -2.18 20.07
C SER A 781 -52.28 -3.32 19.93
N ARG A 782 -53.48 -3.01 19.39
CA ARG A 782 -54.62 -3.97 19.31
C ARG A 782 -54.77 -4.66 17.95
N ASN A 783 -54.33 -4.01 16.89
CA ASN A 783 -54.69 -4.45 15.51
C ASN A 783 -53.50 -4.95 14.68
N SER A 784 -52.32 -5.14 15.28
CA SER A 784 -51.11 -5.54 14.58
C SER A 784 -50.26 -6.39 15.47
N ARG A 785 -49.73 -7.50 14.95
CA ARG A 785 -48.70 -8.28 15.65
C ARG A 785 -47.39 -7.52 15.59
N ILE A 786 -46.76 -7.31 16.73
CA ILE A 786 -45.46 -6.62 16.81
C ILE A 786 -44.40 -7.50 16.19
N LYS A 787 -43.57 -6.92 15.31
CA LYS A 787 -42.44 -7.55 14.62
C LYS A 787 -41.13 -6.99 15.12
N SER A 788 -41.01 -5.71 15.38
CA SER A 788 -39.79 -5.04 15.80
C SER A 788 -40.08 -3.81 16.64
N ILE A 789 -39.12 -3.42 17.48
CA ILE A 789 -39.21 -2.21 18.29
C ILE A 789 -37.89 -1.45 18.24
N THR A 790 -37.93 -0.12 18.33
CA THR A 790 -36.73 0.71 18.48
C THR A 790 -37.05 1.95 19.34
N LYS A 791 -36.06 2.39 20.11
CA LYS A 791 -36.10 3.67 20.83
C LYS A 791 -35.87 4.81 19.83
N VAL A 792 -36.69 5.85 19.86
CA VAL A 792 -36.65 6.97 18.90
C VAL A 792 -36.36 8.29 19.62
#